data_86c0582d978f97affc140b9805c0a382
#
_entry.id   86c0582d978f97affc140b9805c0a382
#
_cell.length_a   1.000
_cell.length_b   1.000
_cell.length_c   1.000
_cell.angle_alpha   90.00
_cell.angle_beta   90.00
_cell.angle_gamma   90.00
#
_symmetry.space_group_name_H-M   'P 1'
#
loop_
_entity.id
_entity.type
_entity.pdbx_description
1 polymer ?
#
loop_
_entity_poly.entity_id
_entity_poly.type
_entity_poly.pdbx_seq_one_letter_code
_entity_poly.pdbx_strand_id
1 'polypeptide(L)'
;MNSFQLAMRVLRVDRRTRTSAILTAVGVAVATSLVLLLASLPGATQARSQRAIWQDIHSYYSSSGEAQRPAPLLMAANKDYSGDREITRVDIAQTGTSPMLSLPPGIPKLPGPGEAVVSPALGKLIQSTPSAQLGDRFGKLVDSLGPDSLMYPEQLVAIVGHTPESMPQSAQAADGFPDKQAKPDPLLELLAWVGVIVLLVPSLVLVASSARLTAARREVRMAALRLAGATPGQVTKIVAGETALSAIVGALLGILVAPALQGLSTFVPWGGGTWLASDFSLSLGSTIAVAVAIPLLVVFAGVLGIRRVLKTPLFAASAHARKPLHWWRLLAVPVSGAFFLFAVSQENGNLGMVMFGLFLLVASAAIIGPWVTSAVGGTFVRVWRKPASLLAGRRLRDDPKSAYRATAGVVLAVFTGSMALTLLPSFESMAGGGRTFKDEVLYADADVAQAQQVVDKTNATLARNGITEKAVAVGQVYLASGEMRSDGSQSLNRAFVMTCEDAVKLLRVNIGGSCQPGPAIYSSYKIDPAQFRVTGKWNQAGVPFAANIPAHTFPQSEKDTYSTIVIDPALVPAGVKPENVDVVVPTTPSNGEVVRTALVGAAPGQEVGSRGLHLIGQQQELGDLRRVTVIGLIAAGVLAGCSAAVATAGSVMDRRRTFGALIAAGTPVRVLARALRMEAALPAMVATIGAGVVGIGVGMGLYSMVEKDPVVLSPWLLAPVVLGIGVALLGASVSTPALKRVQSEPLADE
;
A
#
# COMPACT_ATOMS: atom_id res chain seq x y z
N MET A 1 36.60 -19.38 35.21
CA MET A 1 35.24 -19.49 34.68
C MET A 1 35.09 -18.54 33.52
N ASN A 2 34.73 -19.03 32.34
CA ASN A 2 34.53 -18.13 31.19
C ASN A 2 33.26 -17.27 31.40
N SER A 3 33.32 -16.00 30.96
CA SER A 3 32.22 -15.02 31.10
C SER A 3 30.85 -15.57 30.62
N PHE A 4 30.87 -16.46 29.62
CA PHE A 4 29.69 -17.15 29.09
C PHE A 4 29.11 -18.19 30.06
N GLN A 5 29.96 -18.98 30.74
CA GLN A 5 29.53 -19.96 31.73
C GLN A 5 28.91 -19.27 32.94
N LEU A 6 29.42 -18.10 33.33
CA LEU A 6 28.84 -17.28 34.39
C LEU A 6 27.46 -16.75 34.01
N ALA A 7 27.28 -16.25 32.75
CA ALA A 7 26.00 -15.79 32.25
C ALA A 7 24.94 -16.92 32.24
N MET A 8 25.31 -18.14 31.80
CA MET A 8 24.43 -19.31 31.84
C MET A 8 24.03 -19.72 33.26
N ARG A 9 24.95 -19.68 34.20
CA ARG A 9 24.68 -20.02 35.61
C ARG A 9 23.71 -19.02 36.24
N VAL A 10 23.87 -17.73 35.96
CA VAL A 10 22.97 -16.67 36.41
C VAL A 10 21.57 -16.83 35.88
N LEU A 11 21.42 -17.16 34.58
CA LEU A 11 20.13 -17.42 33.95
C LEU A 11 19.40 -18.65 34.52
N ARG A 12 20.15 -19.67 35.01
CA ARG A 12 19.55 -20.88 35.60
C ARG A 12 19.10 -20.62 37.04
N VAL A 13 19.85 -19.84 37.83
CA VAL A 13 19.61 -19.67 39.26
C VAL A 13 18.65 -18.52 39.59
N ASP A 14 18.74 -17.39 38.86
CA ASP A 14 17.89 -16.22 39.12
C ASP A 14 16.60 -16.26 38.32
N ARG A 15 15.48 -16.60 38.98
CA ARG A 15 14.13 -16.70 38.37
C ARG A 15 13.68 -15.40 37.68
N ARG A 16 14.11 -14.23 38.18
CA ARG A 16 13.72 -12.93 37.60
C ARG A 16 14.55 -12.57 36.37
N THR A 17 15.86 -12.86 36.40
CA THR A 17 16.71 -12.73 35.21
C THR A 17 16.21 -13.65 34.09
N ARG A 18 15.74 -14.87 34.40
CA ARG A 18 15.11 -15.79 33.46
C ARG A 18 13.82 -15.23 32.84
N THR A 19 12.95 -14.61 33.66
CA THR A 19 11.73 -13.96 33.13
C THR A 19 12.05 -12.83 32.15
N SER A 20 13.04 -11.98 32.49
CA SER A 20 13.48 -10.93 31.56
C SER A 20 14.09 -11.49 30.28
N ALA A 21 14.90 -12.56 30.39
CA ALA A 21 15.48 -13.24 29.25
C ALA A 21 14.40 -13.84 28.31
N ILE A 22 13.35 -14.44 28.90
CA ILE A 22 12.20 -14.97 28.15
C ILE A 22 11.46 -13.83 27.43
N LEU A 23 11.15 -12.73 28.12
CA LEU A 23 10.48 -11.58 27.50
C LEU A 23 11.31 -10.94 26.39
N THR A 24 12.65 -10.86 26.59
CA THR A 24 13.55 -10.42 25.52
C THR A 24 13.53 -11.39 24.35
N ALA A 25 13.58 -12.70 24.58
CA ALA A 25 13.52 -13.70 23.53
C ALA A 25 12.19 -13.66 22.76
N VAL A 26 11.06 -13.51 23.47
CA VAL A 26 9.74 -13.32 22.82
C VAL A 26 9.70 -12.05 21.99
N GLY A 27 10.18 -10.92 22.51
CA GLY A 27 10.24 -9.67 21.76
C GLY A 27 11.12 -9.77 20.50
N VAL A 28 12.26 -10.45 20.61
CA VAL A 28 13.14 -10.72 19.46
C VAL A 28 12.48 -11.69 18.47
N ALA A 29 11.78 -12.71 18.95
CA ALA A 29 11.07 -13.66 18.09
C ALA A 29 10.00 -12.94 17.24
N VAL A 30 9.17 -12.10 17.87
CA VAL A 30 8.17 -11.29 17.16
C VAL A 30 8.84 -10.34 16.16
N ALA A 31 9.91 -9.64 16.56
CA ALA A 31 10.64 -8.74 15.66
C ALA A 31 11.22 -9.50 14.46
N THR A 32 11.86 -10.65 14.70
CA THR A 32 12.47 -11.47 13.65
C THR A 32 11.42 -12.02 12.68
N SER A 33 10.32 -12.57 13.19
CA SER A 33 9.27 -13.16 12.33
C SER A 33 8.56 -12.09 11.49
N LEU A 34 8.30 -10.90 12.03
CA LEU A 34 7.71 -9.79 11.28
C LEU A 34 8.67 -9.23 10.23
N VAL A 35 9.96 -9.09 10.56
CA VAL A 35 10.95 -8.61 9.57
C VAL A 35 11.12 -9.63 8.46
N LEU A 36 11.14 -10.94 8.76
CA LEU A 36 11.20 -11.99 7.74
C LEU A 36 9.96 -11.96 6.84
N LEU A 37 8.78 -11.78 7.41
CA LEU A 37 7.54 -11.64 6.63
C LEU A 37 7.62 -10.44 5.67
N LEU A 38 7.96 -9.25 6.20
CA LEU A 38 8.01 -8.04 5.37
C LEU A 38 9.14 -8.10 4.32
N ALA A 39 10.28 -8.71 4.66
CA ALA A 39 11.39 -8.90 3.73
C ALA A 39 11.06 -9.91 2.62
N SER A 40 10.07 -10.81 2.82
CA SER A 40 9.63 -11.74 1.78
C SER A 40 8.65 -11.10 0.77
N LEU A 41 7.99 -9.99 1.10
CA LEU A 41 6.98 -9.37 0.22
C LEU A 41 7.52 -8.99 -1.17
N PRO A 42 8.67 -8.30 -1.32
CA PRO A 42 9.19 -7.98 -2.66
C PRO A 42 9.47 -9.24 -3.49
N GLY A 43 10.01 -10.30 -2.89
CA GLY A 43 10.21 -11.60 -3.55
C GLY A 43 8.89 -12.27 -3.91
N ALA A 44 7.88 -12.19 -3.04
CA ALA A 44 6.56 -12.75 -3.28
C ALA A 44 5.86 -12.07 -4.48
N THR A 45 5.94 -10.74 -4.57
CA THR A 45 5.40 -10.01 -5.72
C THR A 45 6.13 -10.34 -7.01
N GLN A 46 7.46 -10.44 -6.95
CA GLN A 46 8.28 -10.81 -8.10
C GLN A 46 7.97 -12.23 -8.58
N ALA A 47 7.87 -13.22 -7.69
CA ALA A 47 7.54 -14.60 -8.04
C ALA A 47 6.16 -14.70 -8.70
N ARG A 48 5.17 -13.96 -8.16
CA ARG A 48 3.82 -13.85 -8.68
C ARG A 48 3.80 -13.22 -10.08
N SER A 49 4.49 -12.09 -10.26
CA SER A 49 4.61 -11.42 -11.57
C SER A 49 5.38 -12.27 -12.58
N GLN A 50 6.40 -13.03 -12.14
CA GLN A 50 7.17 -13.92 -13.02
C GLN A 50 6.33 -15.05 -13.60
N ARG A 51 5.40 -15.65 -12.83
CA ARG A 51 4.48 -16.67 -13.36
C ARG A 51 3.53 -16.11 -14.42
N ALA A 52 3.17 -14.83 -14.31
CA ALA A 52 2.25 -14.16 -15.22
C ALA A 52 2.94 -13.32 -16.32
N ILE A 53 4.27 -13.33 -16.40
CA ILE A 53 5.02 -12.49 -17.35
C ILE A 53 4.61 -12.73 -18.81
N TRP A 54 4.24 -13.95 -19.14
CA TRP A 54 3.76 -14.34 -20.47
C TRP A 54 2.44 -13.64 -20.88
N GLN A 55 1.70 -13.09 -19.91
CA GLN A 55 0.47 -12.33 -20.09
C GLN A 55 0.75 -10.86 -20.45
N ASP A 56 1.96 -10.35 -20.19
CA ASP A 56 2.35 -8.94 -20.39
C ASP A 56 2.98 -8.70 -21.77
N ILE A 57 2.19 -8.92 -22.79
CA ILE A 57 2.62 -8.83 -24.19
C ILE A 57 2.87 -7.37 -24.58
N HIS A 58 2.06 -6.44 -24.10
CA HIS A 58 2.08 -5.03 -24.51
C HIS A 58 3.38 -4.32 -24.10
N SER A 59 3.83 -4.47 -22.86
CA SER A 59 5.06 -3.81 -22.39
C SER A 59 6.32 -4.49 -22.93
N TYR A 60 6.24 -5.75 -23.30
CA TYR A 60 7.38 -6.50 -23.83
C TYR A 60 7.72 -6.08 -25.27
N TYR A 61 6.74 -6.03 -26.16
CA TYR A 61 6.97 -5.81 -27.59
C TYR A 61 6.92 -4.34 -27.99
N SER A 62 6.24 -3.45 -27.29
CA SER A 62 6.27 -2.01 -27.57
C SER A 62 7.65 -1.38 -27.36
N SER A 63 8.52 -2.02 -26.58
CA SER A 63 9.90 -1.54 -26.32
C SER A 63 10.93 -2.04 -27.33
N SER A 64 10.61 -3.03 -28.15
CA SER A 64 11.60 -3.71 -29.01
C SER A 64 11.65 -3.20 -30.46
N GLY A 65 10.72 -2.40 -30.92
CA GLY A 65 10.82 -1.73 -32.26
C GLY A 65 11.02 -2.62 -33.50
N GLU A 66 11.02 -3.94 -33.38
CA GLU A 66 11.41 -4.91 -34.41
C GLU A 66 10.21 -5.67 -35.00
N ALA A 67 9.30 -4.94 -35.63
CA ALA A 67 8.15 -5.55 -36.33
C ALA A 67 8.42 -5.79 -37.82
N GLN A 68 9.58 -6.32 -38.23
CA GLN A 68 9.88 -6.51 -39.66
C GLN A 68 10.28 -7.93 -40.10
N ARG A 69 10.00 -8.97 -39.28
CA ARG A 69 10.21 -10.37 -39.71
C ARG A 69 8.93 -11.16 -39.64
N PRO A 70 8.70 -12.18 -40.50
CA PRO A 70 7.58 -13.09 -40.32
C PRO A 70 7.76 -13.85 -39.00
N ALA A 71 7.07 -13.36 -37.96
CA ALA A 71 7.13 -13.94 -36.63
C ALA A 71 6.23 -15.19 -36.57
N PRO A 72 6.57 -16.22 -35.81
CA PRO A 72 5.79 -17.46 -35.72
C PRO A 72 4.44 -17.29 -35.01
N LEU A 73 4.28 -16.24 -34.22
CA LEU A 73 3.05 -15.92 -33.47
C LEU A 73 2.59 -14.49 -33.68
N LEU A 74 1.28 -14.31 -33.70
CA LEU A 74 0.61 -13.04 -33.43
C LEU A 74 -0.05 -13.16 -32.06
N MET A 75 0.13 -12.16 -31.20
CA MET A 75 -0.37 -12.16 -29.84
C MET A 75 -1.01 -10.83 -29.50
N ALA A 76 -2.15 -10.86 -28.77
CA ALA A 76 -2.77 -9.69 -28.17
C ALA A 76 -3.24 -10.05 -26.76
N ALA A 77 -2.95 -9.22 -25.77
CA ALA A 77 -3.44 -9.39 -24.40
C ALA A 77 -4.43 -8.27 -24.07
N ASN A 78 -5.61 -8.65 -23.62
CA ASN A 78 -6.70 -7.73 -23.30
C ASN A 78 -7.38 -8.14 -21.99
N LYS A 79 -8.08 -7.20 -21.39
CA LYS A 79 -8.93 -7.43 -20.24
C LYS A 79 -10.37 -7.69 -20.71
N ASP A 80 -10.96 -8.76 -20.21
CA ASP A 80 -12.38 -9.05 -20.28
C ASP A 80 -12.95 -9.15 -18.86
N TYR A 81 -14.24 -9.19 -18.71
CA TYR A 81 -14.87 -9.18 -17.39
C TYR A 81 -16.09 -10.12 -17.36
N SER A 82 -16.36 -10.69 -16.20
CA SER A 82 -17.63 -11.34 -15.89
C SER A 82 -18.15 -10.77 -14.58
N GLY A 83 -19.19 -9.96 -14.64
CA GLY A 83 -19.59 -9.08 -13.56
C GLY A 83 -18.50 -8.08 -13.22
N ASP A 84 -18.06 -8.11 -11.98
CA ASP A 84 -16.95 -7.30 -11.43
C ASP A 84 -15.58 -8.01 -11.46
N ARG A 85 -15.53 -9.24 -11.99
CA ARG A 85 -14.31 -10.07 -12.00
C ARG A 85 -13.56 -9.90 -13.31
N GLU A 86 -12.32 -9.47 -13.23
CA GLU A 86 -11.41 -9.34 -14.38
C GLU A 86 -11.01 -10.71 -14.92
N ILE A 87 -11.03 -10.88 -16.24
CA ILE A 87 -10.54 -12.03 -16.98
C ILE A 87 -9.38 -11.56 -17.84
N THR A 88 -8.19 -12.09 -17.64
CA THR A 88 -7.06 -11.86 -18.53
C THR A 88 -7.26 -12.73 -19.77
N ARG A 89 -7.44 -12.10 -20.93
CA ARG A 89 -7.59 -12.77 -22.22
C ARG A 89 -6.34 -12.57 -23.06
N VAL A 90 -5.77 -13.66 -23.54
CA VAL A 90 -4.64 -13.67 -24.47
C VAL A 90 -5.07 -14.31 -25.76
N ASP A 91 -5.22 -13.51 -26.80
CA ASP A 91 -5.57 -13.97 -28.16
C ASP A 91 -4.28 -14.30 -28.91
N ILE A 92 -4.22 -15.48 -29.53
CA ILE A 92 -3.03 -15.96 -30.24
C ILE A 92 -3.38 -16.53 -31.60
N ALA A 93 -2.52 -16.29 -32.60
CA ALA A 93 -2.56 -16.98 -33.88
C ALA A 93 -1.18 -17.44 -34.30
N GLN A 94 -1.10 -18.65 -34.84
CA GLN A 94 0.14 -19.20 -35.42
C GLN A 94 0.22 -18.81 -36.90
N THR A 95 1.35 -18.24 -37.33
CA THR A 95 1.50 -17.71 -38.70
C THR A 95 2.21 -18.67 -39.66
N GLY A 96 2.68 -19.84 -39.18
CA GLY A 96 3.38 -20.84 -39.98
C GLY A 96 3.78 -22.09 -39.21
N THR A 97 4.49 -23.01 -39.89
CA THR A 97 5.13 -24.16 -39.23
C THR A 97 6.24 -23.67 -38.32
N SER A 98 5.91 -23.48 -37.06
CA SER A 98 6.86 -22.97 -36.06
C SER A 98 7.87 -24.05 -35.69
N PRO A 99 9.16 -23.68 -35.54
CA PRO A 99 10.08 -24.50 -34.76
C PRO A 99 9.48 -24.71 -33.35
N MET A 100 9.89 -25.78 -32.65
CA MET A 100 9.37 -26.09 -31.31
C MET A 100 9.37 -24.83 -30.41
N LEU A 101 8.21 -24.23 -30.25
CA LEU A 101 8.03 -23.06 -29.40
C LEU A 101 8.15 -23.50 -27.95
N SER A 102 9.04 -22.87 -27.19
CA SER A 102 9.11 -23.11 -25.75
C SER A 102 7.89 -22.49 -25.07
N LEU A 103 7.01 -23.35 -24.57
CA LEU A 103 5.83 -22.89 -23.83
C LEU A 103 6.21 -22.50 -22.38
N PRO A 104 5.62 -21.43 -21.85
CA PRO A 104 5.76 -21.10 -20.43
C PRO A 104 5.30 -22.27 -19.53
N PRO A 105 5.91 -22.43 -18.34
CA PRO A 105 5.47 -23.44 -17.38
C PRO A 105 3.96 -23.31 -17.09
N GLY A 106 3.25 -24.44 -17.05
CA GLY A 106 1.82 -24.49 -16.78
C GLY A 106 0.91 -24.24 -17.99
N ILE A 107 1.45 -24.00 -19.19
CA ILE A 107 0.69 -23.97 -20.44
C ILE A 107 0.89 -25.33 -21.14
N PRO A 108 -0.18 -26.19 -21.21
CA PRO A 108 0.00 -27.54 -21.75
C PRO A 108 0.15 -27.58 -23.26
N LYS A 109 -0.60 -26.72 -23.98
CA LYS A 109 -0.57 -26.58 -25.43
C LYS A 109 -1.16 -25.23 -25.87
N LEU A 110 -0.87 -24.82 -27.10
CA LEU A 110 -1.53 -23.67 -27.72
C LEU A 110 -2.88 -24.12 -28.30
N PRO A 111 -3.96 -23.33 -28.10
CA PRO A 111 -5.25 -23.61 -28.73
C PRO A 111 -5.21 -23.34 -30.23
N GLY A 112 -5.89 -24.17 -31.02
CA GLY A 112 -6.16 -23.93 -32.44
C GLY A 112 -7.26 -22.86 -32.65
N PRO A 113 -7.50 -22.43 -33.90
CA PRO A 113 -8.55 -21.46 -34.20
C PRO A 113 -9.91 -21.90 -33.66
N GLY A 114 -10.58 -21.05 -32.90
CA GLY A 114 -11.88 -21.35 -32.26
C GLY A 114 -11.80 -22.23 -31.01
N GLU A 115 -10.59 -22.56 -30.55
CA GLU A 115 -10.35 -23.28 -29.30
C GLU A 115 -9.84 -22.34 -28.22
N ALA A 116 -10.01 -22.74 -26.95
CA ALA A 116 -9.45 -22.01 -25.81
C ALA A 116 -8.88 -22.95 -24.74
N VAL A 117 -7.81 -22.50 -24.09
CA VAL A 117 -7.25 -23.06 -22.86
C VAL A 117 -7.51 -22.08 -21.75
N VAL A 118 -8.16 -22.50 -20.67
CA VAL A 118 -8.62 -21.61 -19.62
C VAL A 118 -8.08 -22.01 -18.24
N SER A 119 -8.01 -21.04 -17.32
CA SER A 119 -7.68 -21.37 -15.93
C SER A 119 -8.80 -22.22 -15.29
N PRO A 120 -8.46 -23.07 -14.27
CA PRO A 120 -9.46 -23.88 -13.58
C PRO A 120 -10.61 -23.05 -12.99
N ALA A 121 -10.32 -21.83 -12.51
CA ALA A 121 -11.31 -20.92 -11.95
C ALA A 121 -12.27 -20.42 -13.05
N LEU A 122 -11.75 -20.05 -14.22
CA LEU A 122 -12.57 -19.60 -15.34
C LEU A 122 -13.40 -20.77 -15.92
N GLY A 123 -12.82 -21.96 -16.03
CA GLY A 123 -13.56 -23.15 -16.48
C GLY A 123 -14.77 -23.46 -15.61
N LYS A 124 -14.65 -23.37 -14.29
CA LYS A 124 -15.77 -23.51 -13.35
C LYS A 124 -16.82 -22.41 -13.53
N LEU A 125 -16.37 -21.15 -13.74
CA LEU A 125 -17.27 -20.03 -13.96
C LEU A 125 -18.08 -20.18 -15.25
N ILE A 126 -17.45 -20.61 -16.35
CA ILE A 126 -18.10 -20.86 -17.65
C ILE A 126 -19.17 -21.96 -17.48
N GLN A 127 -18.88 -23.04 -16.75
CA GLN A 127 -19.83 -24.12 -16.51
C GLN A 127 -21.06 -23.69 -15.70
N SER A 128 -20.89 -22.72 -14.81
CA SER A 128 -21.97 -22.21 -13.94
C SER A 128 -22.75 -21.02 -14.52
N THR A 129 -22.32 -20.46 -15.66
CA THR A 129 -22.91 -19.28 -16.28
C THR A 129 -23.53 -19.63 -17.63
N PRO A 130 -24.69 -19.08 -18.01
CA PRO A 130 -25.27 -19.29 -19.34
C PRO A 130 -24.29 -18.94 -20.46
N SER A 131 -24.25 -19.76 -21.54
CA SER A 131 -23.26 -19.60 -22.62
C SER A 131 -23.33 -18.21 -23.28
N ALA A 132 -24.55 -17.69 -23.51
CA ALA A 132 -24.75 -16.35 -24.04
C ALA A 132 -24.19 -15.21 -23.20
N GLN A 133 -23.96 -15.44 -21.89
CA GLN A 133 -23.38 -14.45 -20.99
C GLN A 133 -21.85 -14.55 -20.90
N LEU A 134 -21.27 -15.74 -21.08
CA LEU A 134 -19.84 -15.95 -20.90
C LEU A 134 -19.23 -16.98 -21.86
N GLY A 135 -19.80 -18.20 -21.95
CA GLY A 135 -19.17 -19.32 -22.65
C GLY A 135 -18.89 -19.05 -24.12
N ASP A 136 -19.81 -18.39 -24.81
CA ASP A 136 -19.72 -18.11 -26.24
C ASP A 136 -18.56 -17.16 -26.64
N ARG A 137 -17.88 -16.55 -25.65
CA ARG A 137 -16.71 -15.68 -25.86
C ARG A 137 -15.43 -16.43 -26.21
N PHE A 138 -15.30 -17.68 -25.73
CA PHE A 138 -14.03 -18.39 -25.74
C PHE A 138 -13.97 -19.55 -26.73
N GLY A 139 -15.10 -19.93 -27.34
CA GLY A 139 -15.16 -21.08 -28.24
C GLY A 139 -15.06 -22.42 -27.49
N LYS A 140 -14.44 -23.43 -28.10
CA LYS A 140 -14.34 -24.79 -27.52
C LYS A 140 -13.22 -24.87 -26.52
N LEU A 141 -13.55 -25.19 -25.27
CA LEU A 141 -12.55 -25.45 -24.22
C LEU A 141 -11.84 -26.78 -24.49
N VAL A 142 -10.52 -26.75 -24.62
CA VAL A 142 -9.72 -27.93 -24.99
C VAL A 142 -8.77 -28.40 -23.91
N ASP A 143 -8.39 -27.52 -22.97
CA ASP A 143 -7.47 -27.84 -21.89
C ASP A 143 -7.56 -26.84 -20.74
N SER A 144 -6.79 -27.06 -19.66
CA SER A 144 -6.74 -26.18 -18.49
C SER A 144 -5.30 -25.75 -18.17
N LEU A 145 -5.15 -24.46 -17.81
CA LEU A 145 -3.88 -23.91 -17.37
C LEU A 145 -3.45 -24.47 -16.00
N GLY A 146 -2.15 -24.73 -15.87
CA GLY A 146 -1.54 -25.13 -14.61
C GLY A 146 -1.28 -23.95 -13.67
N PRO A 147 -1.06 -24.20 -12.36
CA PRO A 147 -0.83 -23.14 -11.37
C PRO A 147 0.42 -22.28 -11.66
N ASP A 148 1.42 -22.86 -12.32
CA ASP A 148 2.69 -22.19 -12.64
C ASP A 148 2.57 -21.12 -13.75
N SER A 149 1.41 -21.04 -14.44
CA SER A 149 1.10 -20.02 -15.42
C SER A 149 0.17 -18.92 -14.90
N LEU A 150 -0.28 -19.02 -13.63
CA LEU A 150 -1.23 -18.10 -13.03
C LEU A 150 -0.57 -17.15 -12.04
N MET A 151 -0.99 -15.90 -12.05
CA MET A 151 -0.55 -14.91 -11.07
C MET A 151 -0.98 -15.33 -9.66
N TYR A 152 -2.20 -15.83 -9.49
CA TYR A 152 -2.77 -16.33 -8.24
C TYR A 152 -3.78 -17.46 -8.54
N PRO A 153 -4.10 -18.33 -7.56
CA PRO A 153 -4.88 -19.53 -7.78
C PRO A 153 -6.29 -19.31 -8.36
N GLU A 154 -6.93 -18.19 -8.02
CA GLU A 154 -8.28 -17.84 -8.44
C GLU A 154 -8.31 -17.00 -9.72
N GLN A 155 -7.17 -16.75 -10.37
CA GLN A 155 -7.08 -15.91 -11.56
C GLN A 155 -7.93 -16.48 -12.70
N LEU A 156 -8.73 -15.60 -13.32
CA LEU A 156 -9.47 -15.92 -14.52
C LEU A 156 -8.61 -15.59 -15.74
N VAL A 157 -8.17 -16.61 -16.45
CA VAL A 157 -7.31 -16.46 -17.63
C VAL A 157 -7.82 -17.34 -18.74
N ALA A 158 -7.85 -16.80 -19.98
CA ALA A 158 -8.13 -17.54 -21.20
C ALA A 158 -7.05 -17.29 -22.25
N ILE A 159 -6.54 -18.35 -22.86
CA ILE A 159 -5.79 -18.28 -24.12
C ILE A 159 -6.76 -18.70 -25.21
N VAL A 160 -7.01 -17.81 -26.18
CA VAL A 160 -7.97 -18.05 -27.27
C VAL A 160 -7.23 -18.11 -28.59
N GLY A 161 -7.44 -19.19 -29.34
CA GLY A 161 -6.82 -19.39 -30.65
C GLY A 161 -7.61 -18.74 -31.78
N HIS A 162 -6.88 -18.07 -32.65
CA HIS A 162 -7.42 -17.37 -33.84
C HIS A 162 -6.71 -17.79 -35.13
N THR A 163 -7.29 -17.45 -36.28
CA THR A 163 -6.55 -17.42 -37.53
C THR A 163 -5.80 -16.08 -37.65
N PRO A 164 -4.66 -16.00 -38.37
CA PRO A 164 -3.95 -14.75 -38.54
C PRO A 164 -4.81 -13.59 -39.08
N GLU A 165 -5.78 -13.90 -39.93
CA GLU A 165 -6.68 -12.91 -40.57
C GLU A 165 -7.74 -12.38 -39.56
N SER A 166 -8.06 -13.14 -38.52
CA SER A 166 -9.05 -12.77 -37.50
C SER A 166 -8.42 -12.09 -36.27
N MET A 167 -7.09 -11.96 -36.23
CA MET A 167 -6.41 -11.23 -35.15
C MET A 167 -6.66 -9.72 -35.28
N PRO A 168 -6.74 -9.02 -34.12
CA PRO A 168 -6.87 -7.56 -34.13
C PRO A 168 -5.62 -6.89 -34.70
N GLN A 169 -5.77 -5.66 -35.23
CA GLN A 169 -4.61 -4.88 -35.72
C GLN A 169 -3.63 -4.51 -34.62
N SER A 170 -4.07 -4.49 -33.36
CA SER A 170 -3.24 -4.29 -32.18
C SER A 170 -2.37 -5.52 -31.84
N ALA A 171 -2.59 -6.66 -32.53
CA ALA A 171 -1.79 -7.86 -32.31
C ALA A 171 -0.33 -7.62 -32.68
N GLN A 172 0.54 -8.06 -31.82
CA GLN A 172 1.98 -7.91 -31.97
C GLN A 172 2.59 -9.21 -32.49
N ALA A 173 3.51 -9.06 -33.42
CA ALA A 173 4.30 -10.18 -33.90
C ALA A 173 5.31 -10.60 -32.83
N ALA A 174 5.36 -11.89 -32.51
CA ALA A 174 6.14 -12.45 -31.43
C ALA A 174 6.94 -13.68 -31.87
N ASP A 175 8.23 -13.71 -31.55
CA ASP A 175 9.09 -14.88 -31.75
C ASP A 175 8.85 -15.98 -30.69
N GLY A 176 8.15 -15.65 -29.61
CA GLY A 176 7.81 -16.53 -28.47
C GLY A 176 7.09 -15.78 -27.38
N PHE A 177 6.93 -16.42 -26.23
CA PHE A 177 6.38 -15.76 -25.05
C PHE A 177 7.42 -14.89 -24.36
N PRO A 178 6.97 -13.79 -23.68
CA PRO A 178 7.86 -13.01 -22.83
C PRO A 178 8.61 -13.87 -21.80
N ASP A 179 9.94 -13.75 -21.75
CA ASP A 179 10.84 -14.51 -20.87
C ASP A 179 11.71 -13.62 -19.97
N LYS A 180 11.58 -12.29 -20.09
CA LYS A 180 12.31 -11.34 -19.23
C LYS A 180 11.97 -11.53 -17.75
N GLN A 181 12.94 -11.21 -16.91
CA GLN A 181 12.70 -11.23 -15.47
C GLN A 181 11.67 -10.17 -15.07
N ALA A 182 10.57 -10.59 -14.46
CA ALA A 182 9.56 -9.69 -13.94
C ALA A 182 10.15 -8.80 -12.84
N LYS A 183 9.76 -7.52 -12.85
CA LYS A 183 10.08 -6.60 -11.76
C LYS A 183 9.05 -6.77 -10.64
N PRO A 184 9.47 -6.61 -9.37
CA PRO A 184 8.52 -6.56 -8.26
C PRO A 184 7.57 -5.37 -8.46
N ASP A 185 6.34 -5.49 -7.93
CA ASP A 185 5.39 -4.38 -7.90
C ASP A 185 5.99 -3.20 -7.12
N PRO A 186 6.20 -2.02 -7.75
CA PRO A 186 6.85 -0.89 -7.10
C PRO A 186 6.08 -0.37 -5.88
N LEU A 187 4.76 -0.42 -5.92
CA LEU A 187 3.91 0.02 -4.82
C LEU A 187 4.04 -0.92 -3.61
N LEU A 188 3.98 -2.23 -3.85
CA LEU A 188 4.17 -3.21 -2.78
C LEU A 188 5.60 -3.21 -2.23
N GLU A 189 6.60 -3.01 -3.08
CA GLU A 189 7.99 -2.85 -2.63
C GLU A 189 8.13 -1.63 -1.70
N LEU A 190 7.55 -0.49 -2.09
CA LEU A 190 7.51 0.71 -1.25
C LEU A 190 6.80 0.45 0.09
N LEU A 191 5.62 -0.17 0.05
CA LEU A 191 4.85 -0.51 1.25
C LEU A 191 5.60 -1.49 2.17
N ALA A 192 6.32 -2.46 1.61
CA ALA A 192 7.14 -3.39 2.36
C ALA A 192 8.26 -2.66 3.12
N TRP A 193 9.00 -1.76 2.46
CA TRP A 193 10.05 -0.96 3.10
C TRP A 193 9.51 -0.01 4.16
N VAL A 194 8.41 0.66 3.90
CA VAL A 194 7.71 1.48 4.91
C VAL A 194 7.27 0.61 6.09
N GLY A 195 6.69 -0.54 5.82
CA GLY A 195 6.28 -1.52 6.84
C GLY A 195 7.44 -2.00 7.70
N VAL A 196 8.60 -2.30 7.09
CA VAL A 196 9.83 -2.65 7.84
C VAL A 196 10.22 -1.53 8.80
N ILE A 197 10.29 -0.29 8.34
CA ILE A 197 10.66 0.86 9.19
C ILE A 197 9.66 1.02 10.34
N VAL A 198 8.36 0.93 10.01
CA VAL A 198 7.25 1.16 10.95
C VAL A 198 7.15 0.08 12.02
N LEU A 199 7.35 -1.19 11.68
CA LEU A 199 7.23 -2.30 12.63
C LEU A 199 8.55 -2.63 13.33
N LEU A 200 9.70 -2.36 12.71
CA LEU A 200 11.00 -2.60 13.31
C LEU A 200 11.23 -1.71 14.56
N VAL A 201 10.85 -0.42 14.48
CA VAL A 201 11.09 0.51 15.60
C VAL A 201 10.29 0.16 16.85
N PRO A 202 8.96 -0.11 16.81
CA PRO A 202 8.22 -0.60 17.97
C PRO A 202 8.76 -1.93 18.51
N SER A 203 9.18 -2.83 17.62
CA SER A 203 9.78 -4.11 18.00
C SER A 203 11.08 -3.91 18.77
N LEU A 204 11.96 -3.02 18.31
CA LEU A 204 13.20 -2.66 19.01
C LEU A 204 12.91 -1.98 20.36
N VAL A 205 11.87 -1.13 20.42
CA VAL A 205 11.44 -0.50 21.69
C VAL A 205 10.90 -1.56 22.65
N LEU A 206 10.14 -2.54 22.18
CA LEU A 206 9.67 -3.67 22.99
C LEU A 206 10.85 -4.48 23.55
N VAL A 207 11.83 -4.81 22.72
CA VAL A 207 13.04 -5.53 23.14
C VAL A 207 13.85 -4.70 24.15
N ALA A 208 14.06 -3.40 23.88
CA ALA A 208 14.77 -2.51 24.78
C ALA A 208 14.03 -2.33 26.12
N SER A 209 12.70 -2.34 26.12
CA SER A 209 11.87 -2.24 27.33
C SER A 209 11.93 -3.53 28.15
N SER A 210 11.87 -4.70 27.50
CA SER A 210 11.99 -6.01 28.18
C SER A 210 13.36 -6.22 28.81
N ALA A 211 14.44 -5.82 28.13
CA ALA A 211 15.81 -5.89 28.65
C ALA A 211 16.01 -5.03 29.92
N ARG A 212 15.19 -3.99 30.14
CA ARG A 212 15.27 -3.09 31.30
C ARG A 212 14.51 -3.54 32.53
N LEU A 213 13.61 -4.52 32.42
CA LEU A 213 12.92 -5.09 33.58
C LEU A 213 13.91 -5.51 34.73
N THR A 214 15.15 -5.80 34.39
CA THR A 214 16.20 -6.18 35.34
C THR A 214 17.39 -5.22 35.30
N ALA A 215 17.33 -4.09 34.58
CA ALA A 215 18.47 -3.21 34.35
C ALA A 215 19.04 -2.64 35.67
N ALA A 216 18.20 -2.18 36.58
CA ALA A 216 18.66 -1.63 37.86
C ALA A 216 19.46 -2.65 38.70
N ARG A 217 18.98 -3.89 38.80
CA ARG A 217 19.69 -4.97 39.49
C ARG A 217 20.94 -5.41 38.72
N ARG A 218 20.86 -5.45 37.39
CA ARG A 218 22.03 -5.72 36.54
C ARG A 218 23.11 -4.64 36.77
N GLU A 219 22.72 -3.36 36.82
CA GLU A 219 23.63 -2.25 37.09
C GLU A 219 24.31 -2.41 38.46
N VAL A 220 23.56 -2.72 39.52
CA VAL A 220 24.12 -2.97 40.87
C VAL A 220 25.05 -4.18 40.86
N ARG A 221 24.67 -5.29 40.23
CA ARG A 221 25.50 -6.50 40.12
C ARG A 221 26.79 -6.22 39.33
N MET A 222 26.69 -5.47 38.21
CA MET A 222 27.85 -5.11 37.40
C MET A 222 28.75 -4.11 38.14
N ALA A 223 28.18 -3.17 38.92
CA ALA A 223 28.94 -2.28 39.76
C ALA A 223 29.68 -3.06 40.86
N ALA A 224 29.04 -4.02 41.53
CA ALA A 224 29.68 -4.89 42.50
C ALA A 224 30.84 -5.70 41.91
N LEU A 225 30.66 -6.27 40.69
CA LEU A 225 31.74 -6.96 39.98
C LEU A 225 32.90 -6.03 39.63
N ARG A 226 32.61 -4.76 39.24
CA ARG A 226 33.64 -3.74 39.03
C ARG A 226 34.41 -3.39 40.28
N LEU A 227 33.72 -3.26 41.41
CA LEU A 227 34.35 -3.01 42.73
C LEU A 227 35.16 -4.22 43.18
N ALA A 228 34.76 -5.44 42.84
CA ALA A 228 35.50 -6.67 43.05
C ALA A 228 36.70 -6.87 42.11
N GLY A 229 37.00 -5.87 41.23
CA GLY A 229 38.18 -5.88 40.35
C GLY A 229 37.93 -6.37 38.91
N ALA A 230 36.69 -6.62 38.51
CA ALA A 230 36.41 -7.01 37.11
C ALA A 230 36.73 -5.86 36.16
N THR A 231 37.37 -6.15 35.02
CA THR A 231 37.69 -5.16 33.99
C THR A 231 36.44 -4.71 33.22
N PRO A 232 36.43 -3.49 32.64
CA PRO A 232 35.31 -3.04 31.79
C PRO A 232 34.96 -4.03 30.65
N GLY A 233 35.98 -4.65 30.04
CA GLY A 233 35.83 -5.64 29.01
C GLY A 233 35.16 -6.94 29.48
N GLN A 234 35.46 -7.40 30.70
CA GLN A 234 34.79 -8.57 31.27
C GLN A 234 33.33 -8.32 31.56
N VAL A 235 32.99 -7.14 32.11
CA VAL A 235 31.60 -6.73 32.37
C VAL A 235 30.82 -6.62 31.07
N THR A 236 31.42 -6.03 30.03
CA THR A 236 30.80 -5.93 28.70
C THR A 236 30.55 -7.32 28.09
N LYS A 237 31.51 -8.25 28.18
CA LYS A 237 31.37 -9.63 27.69
C LYS A 237 30.27 -10.41 28.43
N ILE A 238 30.11 -10.21 29.75
CA ILE A 238 29.05 -10.87 30.53
C ILE A 238 27.68 -10.37 30.04
N VAL A 239 27.50 -9.06 29.92
CA VAL A 239 26.22 -8.47 29.49
C VAL A 239 25.93 -8.82 28.02
N ALA A 240 26.93 -8.77 27.16
CA ALA A 240 26.80 -9.19 25.76
C ALA A 240 26.38 -10.65 25.66
N GLY A 241 27.01 -11.55 26.45
CA GLY A 241 26.70 -12.98 26.48
C GLY A 241 25.27 -13.27 26.95
N GLU A 242 24.84 -12.63 28.04
CA GLU A 242 23.49 -12.76 28.60
C GLU A 242 22.43 -12.28 27.61
N THR A 243 22.69 -11.14 26.96
CA THR A 243 21.76 -10.57 25.95
C THR A 243 21.77 -11.36 24.64
N ALA A 244 22.97 -11.80 24.21
CA ALA A 244 23.12 -12.59 22.99
C ALA A 244 22.36 -13.93 23.07
N LEU A 245 22.46 -14.63 24.21
CA LEU A 245 21.77 -15.90 24.37
C LEU A 245 20.25 -15.74 24.21
N SER A 246 19.67 -14.74 24.89
CA SER A 246 18.24 -14.44 24.77
C SER A 246 17.85 -14.01 23.36
N ALA A 247 18.70 -13.21 22.69
CA ALA A 247 18.45 -12.72 21.35
C ALA A 247 18.58 -13.84 20.29
N ILE A 248 19.56 -14.73 20.43
CA ILE A 248 19.73 -15.88 19.53
C ILE A 248 18.55 -16.85 19.65
N VAL A 249 18.16 -17.20 20.88
CA VAL A 249 16.98 -18.04 21.12
C VAL A 249 15.73 -17.39 20.55
N GLY A 250 15.56 -16.07 20.73
CA GLY A 250 14.45 -15.33 20.16
C GLY A 250 14.48 -15.34 18.62
N ALA A 251 15.64 -15.13 18.00
CA ALA A 251 15.76 -15.17 16.55
C ALA A 251 15.43 -16.55 15.97
N LEU A 252 15.91 -17.62 16.61
CA LEU A 252 15.58 -19.00 16.20
C LEU A 252 14.08 -19.28 16.32
N LEU A 253 13.45 -18.86 17.41
CA LEU A 253 11.99 -18.96 17.57
C LEU A 253 11.27 -18.11 16.52
N GLY A 254 11.79 -16.93 16.19
CA GLY A 254 11.23 -16.07 15.14
C GLY A 254 11.28 -16.72 13.74
N ILE A 255 12.38 -17.40 13.42
CA ILE A 255 12.52 -18.17 12.18
C ILE A 255 11.52 -19.33 12.17
N LEU A 256 11.31 -20.01 13.30
CA LEU A 256 10.34 -21.10 13.41
C LEU A 256 8.89 -20.64 13.26
N VAL A 257 8.58 -19.41 13.74
CA VAL A 257 7.23 -18.83 13.66
C VAL A 257 6.97 -18.14 12.31
N ALA A 258 8.01 -17.67 11.62
CA ALA A 258 7.87 -16.94 10.35
C ALA A 258 7.03 -17.69 9.30
N PRO A 259 7.20 -19.01 9.05
CA PRO A 259 6.38 -19.75 8.08
C PRO A 259 4.88 -19.74 8.42
N ALA A 260 4.53 -19.74 9.71
CA ALA A 260 3.13 -19.65 10.14
C ALA A 260 2.54 -18.26 9.83
N LEU A 261 3.30 -17.17 10.02
CA LEU A 261 2.88 -15.82 9.64
C LEU A 261 2.79 -15.67 8.11
N GLN A 262 3.74 -16.21 7.37
CA GLN A 262 3.72 -16.25 5.91
C GLN A 262 2.49 -17.00 5.40
N GLY A 263 2.18 -18.17 5.99
CA GLY A 263 0.97 -18.93 5.68
C GLY A 263 -0.33 -18.18 6.01
N LEU A 264 -0.36 -17.38 7.08
CA LEU A 264 -1.49 -16.51 7.36
C LEU A 264 -1.60 -15.36 6.35
N SER A 265 -0.48 -14.85 5.85
CA SER A 265 -0.45 -13.77 4.87
C SER A 265 -0.96 -14.19 3.50
N THR A 266 -0.94 -15.50 3.16
CA THR A 266 -1.51 -16.01 1.90
C THR A 266 -3.01 -15.75 1.79
N PHE A 267 -3.72 -15.63 2.91
CA PHE A 267 -5.16 -15.33 2.94
C PHE A 267 -5.47 -13.84 2.80
N VAL A 268 -4.46 -12.97 2.78
CA VAL A 268 -4.64 -11.53 2.57
C VAL A 268 -4.61 -11.25 1.07
N PRO A 269 -5.74 -11.03 0.39
CA PRO A 269 -5.76 -10.82 -1.05
C PRO A 269 -5.09 -9.48 -1.40
N TRP A 270 -4.41 -9.48 -2.55
CA TRP A 270 -3.77 -8.32 -3.17
C TRP A 270 -3.79 -8.45 -4.69
N GLY A 271 -4.06 -7.35 -5.40
CA GLY A 271 -4.08 -7.35 -6.86
C GLY A 271 -5.00 -8.43 -7.43
N GLY A 272 -6.23 -8.49 -6.92
CA GLY A 272 -7.29 -9.37 -7.42
C GLY A 272 -7.34 -10.80 -6.86
N GLY A 273 -6.35 -11.26 -6.08
CA GLY A 273 -6.39 -12.64 -5.56
C GLY A 273 -5.44 -12.94 -4.40
N THR A 274 -5.45 -14.19 -3.97
CA THR A 274 -4.63 -14.71 -2.88
C THR A 274 -3.19 -15.02 -3.34
N TRP A 275 -2.38 -15.66 -2.51
CA TRP A 275 -0.99 -15.98 -2.76
C TRP A 275 -0.75 -17.49 -2.70
N LEU A 276 0.25 -17.96 -3.41
CA LEU A 276 0.81 -19.29 -3.17
C LEU A 276 1.75 -19.23 -1.96
N ALA A 277 1.77 -20.29 -1.14
CA ALA A 277 2.68 -20.36 0.00
C ALA A 277 4.16 -20.29 -0.41
N SER A 278 4.49 -20.78 -1.61
CA SER A 278 5.82 -20.71 -2.22
C SER A 278 6.30 -19.29 -2.52
N ASP A 279 5.37 -18.33 -2.69
CA ASP A 279 5.71 -16.93 -3.02
C ASP A 279 6.51 -16.27 -1.90
N PHE A 280 6.19 -16.57 -0.64
CA PHE A 280 6.86 -16.00 0.53
C PHE A 280 8.20 -16.66 0.86
N SER A 281 8.74 -17.49 -0.03
CA SER A 281 10.04 -18.13 0.18
C SER A 281 11.16 -17.07 0.16
N LEU A 282 11.94 -17.04 1.25
CA LEU A 282 13.14 -16.22 1.34
C LEU A 282 14.37 -17.05 0.96
N SER A 283 15.35 -16.42 0.33
CA SER A 283 16.65 -17.04 0.14
C SER A 283 17.30 -17.37 1.50
N LEU A 284 18.07 -18.44 1.56
CA LEU A 284 18.79 -18.82 2.78
C LEU A 284 19.71 -17.67 3.24
N GLY A 285 20.31 -16.93 2.30
CA GLY A 285 21.19 -15.80 2.60
C GLY A 285 20.45 -14.66 3.30
N SER A 286 19.26 -14.25 2.81
CA SER A 286 18.44 -13.20 3.44
C SER A 286 17.91 -13.63 4.80
N THR A 287 17.50 -14.87 4.95
CA THR A 287 17.08 -15.44 6.25
C THR A 287 18.22 -15.39 7.28
N ILE A 288 19.42 -15.82 6.91
CA ILE A 288 20.61 -15.75 7.77
C ILE A 288 20.97 -14.30 8.07
N ALA A 289 20.91 -13.41 7.09
CA ALA A 289 21.21 -11.98 7.30
C ALA A 289 20.28 -11.37 8.36
N VAL A 290 18.97 -11.59 8.29
CA VAL A 290 18.00 -11.13 9.30
C VAL A 290 18.24 -11.81 10.66
N ALA A 291 18.48 -13.13 10.67
CA ALA A 291 18.73 -13.93 11.86
C ALA A 291 19.98 -13.48 12.64
N VAL A 292 20.96 -12.88 11.96
CA VAL A 292 22.18 -12.34 12.55
C VAL A 292 22.04 -10.86 12.88
N ALA A 293 21.45 -10.07 12.00
CA ALA A 293 21.33 -8.62 12.16
C ALA A 293 20.51 -8.23 13.41
N ILE A 294 19.35 -8.87 13.62
CA ILE A 294 18.48 -8.52 14.75
C ILE A 294 19.13 -8.84 16.10
N PRO A 295 19.68 -10.03 16.36
CA PRO A 295 20.44 -10.27 17.59
C PRO A 295 21.62 -9.32 17.78
N LEU A 296 22.37 -8.99 16.73
CA LEU A 296 23.47 -8.03 16.82
C LEU A 296 22.99 -6.64 17.26
N LEU A 297 21.89 -6.16 16.68
CA LEU A 297 21.27 -4.89 17.08
C LEU A 297 20.84 -4.89 18.55
N VAL A 298 20.27 -5.99 19.01
CA VAL A 298 19.83 -6.16 20.41
C VAL A 298 21.02 -6.19 21.37
N VAL A 299 22.07 -6.92 21.04
CA VAL A 299 23.31 -6.97 21.83
C VAL A 299 23.97 -5.59 21.86
N PHE A 300 24.07 -4.93 20.73
CA PHE A 300 24.61 -3.57 20.63
C PHE A 300 23.84 -2.58 21.50
N ALA A 301 22.51 -2.61 21.44
CA ALA A 301 21.63 -1.78 22.29
C ALA A 301 21.82 -2.10 23.80
N GLY A 302 21.97 -3.38 24.15
CA GLY A 302 22.23 -3.83 25.51
C GLY A 302 23.56 -3.33 26.05
N VAL A 303 24.64 -3.42 25.28
CA VAL A 303 25.97 -2.93 25.63
C VAL A 303 26.00 -1.41 25.73
N LEU A 304 25.33 -0.70 24.81
CA LEU A 304 25.19 0.76 24.89
C LEU A 304 24.51 1.19 26.21
N GLY A 305 23.57 0.40 26.71
CA GLY A 305 22.81 0.68 27.93
C GLY A 305 23.69 0.74 29.18
N ILE A 306 24.78 -0.03 29.25
CA ILE A 306 25.67 -0.11 30.45
C ILE A 306 26.88 0.83 30.39
N ARG A 307 27.05 1.63 29.32
CA ARG A 307 28.22 2.54 29.18
C ARG A 307 28.48 3.43 30.42
N ARG A 308 27.45 3.82 31.17
CA ARG A 308 27.57 4.63 32.38
C ARG A 308 28.23 3.85 33.51
N VAL A 309 27.81 2.59 33.76
CA VAL A 309 28.38 1.72 34.80
C VAL A 309 29.86 1.43 34.50
N LEU A 310 30.20 1.33 33.21
CA LEU A 310 31.59 1.12 32.79
C LEU A 310 32.50 2.33 33.06
N LYS A 311 31.98 3.56 32.93
CA LYS A 311 32.73 4.81 33.11
C LYS A 311 32.85 5.24 34.59
N THR A 312 31.76 5.07 35.36
CA THR A 312 31.68 5.59 36.74
C THR A 312 30.94 4.60 37.66
N PRO A 313 31.59 3.53 38.16
CA PRO A 313 30.95 2.49 38.96
C PRO A 313 30.43 2.98 40.30
N LEU A 314 31.14 3.92 40.98
CA LEU A 314 30.75 4.49 42.28
C LEU A 314 29.49 5.36 42.22
N PHE A 315 29.20 6.01 41.08
CA PHE A 315 28.04 6.86 40.91
C PHE A 315 26.80 6.13 40.41
N ALA A 316 26.88 4.84 40.12
CA ALA A 316 25.75 4.04 39.68
C ALA A 316 24.67 3.87 40.77
N ALA A 317 25.08 3.95 42.05
CA ALA A 317 24.21 3.83 43.23
C ALA A 317 23.64 5.18 43.72
N SER A 318 24.15 6.32 43.24
CA SER A 318 23.70 7.64 43.68
C SER A 318 22.69 8.25 42.71
N ALA A 319 21.53 8.66 43.24
CA ALA A 319 20.50 9.37 42.50
C ALA A 319 20.95 10.83 42.24
N HIS A 320 21.80 11.03 41.21
CA HIS A 320 22.16 12.38 40.76
C HIS A 320 21.05 13.01 39.95
N ALA A 321 20.79 14.31 40.21
CA ALA A 321 19.90 15.12 39.41
C ALA A 321 20.32 15.08 37.93
N ARG A 322 19.45 14.60 37.08
CA ARG A 322 19.71 14.46 35.63
C ARG A 322 19.79 15.86 35.01
N LYS A 323 20.78 16.09 34.14
CA LYS A 323 20.91 17.36 33.41
C LYS A 323 19.63 17.68 32.63
N PRO A 324 19.16 18.92 32.62
CA PRO A 324 17.99 19.34 31.84
C PRO A 324 18.20 19.06 30.36
N LEU A 325 17.12 18.75 29.69
CA LEU A 325 17.14 18.49 28.25
C LEU A 325 17.27 19.84 27.50
N HIS A 326 18.26 19.93 26.61
CA HIS A 326 18.48 21.14 25.79
C HIS A 326 17.35 21.37 24.79
N TRP A 327 17.01 22.63 24.56
CA TRP A 327 15.97 23.07 23.65
C TRP A 327 16.28 22.77 22.17
N TRP A 328 17.55 22.68 21.76
CA TRP A 328 17.94 22.37 20.39
C TRP A 328 17.33 21.07 19.83
N ARG A 329 16.87 20.18 20.69
CA ARG A 329 16.18 18.94 20.30
C ARG A 329 14.86 19.21 19.57
N LEU A 330 14.25 20.38 19.79
CA LEU A 330 13.06 20.82 19.05
C LEU A 330 13.35 21.00 17.55
N LEU A 331 14.59 21.32 17.18
CA LEU A 331 14.98 21.50 15.78
C LEU A 331 15.02 20.17 15.00
N ALA A 332 15.02 19.04 15.68
CA ALA A 332 15.10 17.74 14.99
C ALA A 332 13.94 17.49 14.03
N VAL A 333 12.69 17.83 14.42
CA VAL A 333 11.51 17.65 13.57
C VAL A 333 11.47 18.64 12.40
N PRO A 334 11.62 19.98 12.60
CA PRO A 334 11.60 20.90 11.47
C PRO A 334 12.78 20.69 10.50
N VAL A 335 13.97 20.30 10.98
CA VAL A 335 15.10 20.02 10.09
C VAL A 335 14.87 18.76 9.26
N SER A 336 14.42 17.68 9.88
CA SER A 336 14.08 16.45 9.14
C SER A 336 12.85 16.64 8.24
N GLY A 337 11.88 17.47 8.65
CA GLY A 337 10.73 17.86 7.83
C GLY A 337 11.13 18.69 6.62
N ALA A 338 12.01 19.68 6.80
CA ALA A 338 12.54 20.48 5.70
C ALA A 338 13.33 19.62 4.70
N PHE A 339 14.13 18.67 5.18
CA PHE A 339 14.84 17.73 4.31
C PHE A 339 13.86 16.83 3.54
N PHE A 340 12.81 16.33 4.21
CA PHE A 340 11.78 15.53 3.57
C PHE A 340 11.05 16.33 2.48
N LEU A 341 10.61 17.56 2.78
CA LEU A 341 9.96 18.44 1.81
C LEU A 341 10.89 18.75 0.63
N PHE A 342 12.17 19.01 0.89
CA PHE A 342 13.17 19.19 -0.16
C PHE A 342 13.29 17.94 -1.03
N ALA A 343 13.33 16.73 -0.45
CA ALA A 343 13.41 15.49 -1.21
C ALA A 343 12.18 15.25 -2.08
N VAL A 344 10.99 15.64 -1.60
CA VAL A 344 9.71 15.55 -2.32
C VAL A 344 9.60 16.59 -3.44
N SER A 345 10.17 17.79 -3.28
CA SER A 345 10.08 18.88 -4.27
C SER A 345 11.00 18.70 -5.50
N GLN A 346 11.88 17.69 -5.52
CA GLN A 346 12.74 17.42 -6.68
C GLN A 346 11.95 16.74 -7.80
N GLU A 347 11.93 17.32 -8.99
CA GLU A 347 11.19 16.82 -10.17
C GLU A 347 11.60 15.39 -10.60
N ASN A 348 12.85 14.99 -10.35
CA ASN A 348 13.36 13.64 -10.56
C ASN A 348 13.45 12.87 -9.25
N GLY A 349 12.43 12.94 -8.39
CA GLY A 349 12.43 12.46 -7.02
C GLY A 349 13.10 11.10 -6.84
N ASN A 350 14.31 11.10 -6.30
CA ASN A 350 15.01 9.88 -5.94
C ASN A 350 14.29 9.24 -4.74
N LEU A 351 13.60 8.13 -4.98
CA LEU A 351 12.88 7.39 -3.94
C LEU A 351 13.76 7.14 -2.69
N GLY A 352 15.06 6.90 -2.89
CA GLY A 352 16.01 6.75 -1.79
C GLY A 352 16.15 7.99 -0.91
N MET A 353 16.12 9.20 -1.49
CA MET A 353 16.15 10.44 -0.70
C MET A 353 14.87 10.64 0.09
N VAL A 354 13.72 10.34 -0.49
CA VAL A 354 12.41 10.43 0.19
C VAL A 354 12.35 9.44 1.34
N MET A 355 12.79 8.19 1.13
CA MET A 355 12.86 7.16 2.18
C MET A 355 13.85 7.55 3.30
N PHE A 356 14.99 8.14 2.96
CA PHE A 356 15.93 8.64 3.95
C PHE A 356 15.36 9.82 4.73
N GLY A 357 14.63 10.73 4.10
CA GLY A 357 13.90 11.81 4.76
C GLY A 357 12.83 11.30 5.72
N LEU A 358 12.06 10.30 5.31
CA LEU A 358 11.08 9.62 6.16
C LEU A 358 11.76 8.95 7.37
N PHE A 359 12.88 8.25 7.17
CA PHE A 359 13.66 7.67 8.24
C PHE A 359 14.16 8.73 9.24
N LEU A 360 14.67 9.87 8.75
CA LEU A 360 15.09 10.99 9.61
C LEU A 360 13.93 11.56 10.43
N LEU A 361 12.73 11.68 9.83
CA LEU A 361 11.52 12.11 10.54
C LEU A 361 11.14 11.14 11.67
N VAL A 362 11.13 9.84 11.40
CA VAL A 362 10.88 8.82 12.41
C VAL A 362 11.94 8.86 13.53
N ALA A 363 13.22 9.00 13.18
CA ALA A 363 14.32 9.11 14.13
C ALA A 363 14.23 10.39 14.97
N SER A 364 13.74 11.49 14.40
CA SER A 364 13.57 12.77 15.10
C SER A 364 12.59 12.67 16.27
N ALA A 365 11.57 11.80 16.17
CA ALA A 365 10.63 11.53 17.27
C ALA A 365 11.34 10.97 18.52
N ALA A 366 12.37 10.16 18.36
CA ALA A 366 13.18 9.65 19.48
C ALA A 366 14.04 10.75 20.15
N ILE A 367 14.38 11.80 19.41
CA ILE A 367 15.17 12.94 19.91
C ILE A 367 14.29 13.94 20.64
N ILE A 368 13.13 14.29 20.05
CA ILE A 368 12.21 15.30 20.58
C ILE A 368 11.32 14.74 21.70
N GLY A 369 10.92 13.48 21.63
CA GLY A 369 9.94 12.88 22.53
C GLY A 369 10.23 13.03 24.01
N PRO A 370 11.48 12.77 24.49
CA PRO A 370 11.83 13.03 25.87
C PRO A 370 11.71 14.49 26.30
N TRP A 371 11.96 15.43 25.39
CA TRP A 371 11.82 16.86 25.67
C TRP A 371 10.34 17.23 25.84
N VAL A 372 9.47 16.79 24.92
CA VAL A 372 8.02 16.98 24.99
C VAL A 372 7.47 16.39 26.29
N THR A 373 7.89 15.19 26.65
CA THR A 373 7.50 14.53 27.91
C THR A 373 7.88 15.37 29.14
N SER A 374 9.08 15.94 29.15
CA SER A 374 9.55 16.82 30.24
C SER A 374 8.76 18.12 30.29
N ALA A 375 8.46 18.73 29.13
CA ALA A 375 7.66 19.96 29.03
C ALA A 375 6.22 19.73 29.53
N VAL A 376 5.59 18.62 29.12
CA VAL A 376 4.25 18.21 29.61
C VAL A 376 4.28 18.04 31.14
N GLY A 377 5.29 17.33 31.69
CA GLY A 377 5.45 17.19 33.14
C GLY A 377 5.58 18.54 33.82
N GLY A 378 6.34 19.47 33.25
CA GLY A 378 6.52 20.83 33.77
C GLY A 378 5.24 21.65 33.81
N THR A 379 4.44 21.62 32.76
CA THR A 379 3.14 22.31 32.68
C THR A 379 2.13 21.74 33.70
N PHE A 380 2.10 20.40 33.84
CA PHE A 380 1.21 19.76 34.81
C PHE A 380 1.54 20.10 36.26
N VAL A 381 2.80 20.22 36.63
CA VAL A 381 3.19 20.67 37.94
C VAL A 381 2.77 22.12 38.21
N ARG A 382 2.72 22.97 37.20
CA ARG A 382 2.28 24.38 37.33
C ARG A 382 0.78 24.55 37.39
N VAL A 383 0.02 23.77 36.62
CA VAL A 383 -1.42 23.96 36.43
C VAL A 383 -2.27 23.14 37.39
N TRP A 384 -1.86 21.89 37.70
CA TRP A 384 -2.67 20.97 38.50
C TRP A 384 -2.15 20.79 39.93
N ARG A 385 -3.08 20.94 40.91
CA ARG A 385 -2.77 20.82 42.34
C ARG A 385 -3.19 19.47 42.97
N LYS A 386 -3.82 18.56 42.24
CA LYS A 386 -4.24 17.25 42.78
C LYS A 386 -3.01 16.34 43.05
N PRO A 387 -2.99 15.55 44.14
CA PRO A 387 -1.80 14.75 44.51
C PRO A 387 -1.35 13.78 43.41
N ALA A 388 -2.26 13.10 42.75
CA ALA A 388 -1.96 12.15 41.66
C ALA A 388 -1.29 12.84 40.45
N SER A 389 -1.80 14.02 40.04
CA SER A 389 -1.27 14.76 38.90
C SER A 389 0.07 15.43 39.19
N LEU A 390 0.28 15.93 40.44
CA LEU A 390 1.57 16.46 40.90
C LEU A 390 2.63 15.37 40.90
N LEU A 391 2.28 14.19 41.39
CA LEU A 391 3.19 13.03 41.42
C LEU A 391 3.58 12.59 40.00
N ALA A 392 2.61 12.49 39.09
CA ALA A 392 2.85 12.18 37.71
C ALA A 392 3.70 13.26 37.00
N GLY A 393 3.36 14.54 37.17
CA GLY A 393 4.07 15.65 36.54
C GLY A 393 5.55 15.79 37.01
N ARG A 394 5.81 15.67 38.32
CA ARG A 394 7.19 15.65 38.86
C ARG A 394 7.99 14.49 38.27
N ARG A 395 7.40 13.30 38.17
CA ARG A 395 8.05 12.13 37.59
C ARG A 395 8.37 12.28 36.10
N LEU A 396 7.46 12.82 35.30
CA LEU A 396 7.70 13.10 33.89
C LEU A 396 8.86 14.08 33.70
N ARG A 397 9.02 15.01 34.64
CA ARG A 397 10.14 15.96 34.62
C ARG A 397 11.46 15.33 35.05
N ASP A 398 11.44 14.44 36.04
CA ASP A 398 12.63 13.81 36.61
C ASP A 398 13.21 12.73 35.70
N ASP A 399 12.34 11.90 35.04
CA ASP A 399 12.79 10.84 34.12
C ASP A 399 12.00 10.82 32.80
N PRO A 400 12.10 11.87 31.96
CA PRO A 400 11.34 12.00 30.76
C PRO A 400 11.69 10.94 29.69
N LYS A 401 12.94 10.44 29.70
CA LYS A 401 13.37 9.41 28.72
C LYS A 401 12.74 8.04 29.00
N SER A 402 12.52 7.70 30.26
CA SER A 402 11.84 6.45 30.62
C SER A 402 10.36 6.51 30.29
N ALA A 403 9.72 7.63 30.61
CA ALA A 403 8.29 7.84 30.33
C ALA A 403 8.00 7.87 28.81
N TYR A 404 8.81 8.59 28.01
CA TYR A 404 8.63 8.63 26.56
C TYR A 404 8.75 7.25 25.90
N ARG A 405 9.68 6.41 26.35
CA ARG A 405 9.84 5.07 25.76
C ARG A 405 8.61 4.19 25.88
N ALA A 406 7.85 4.35 26.97
CA ALA A 406 6.59 3.63 27.15
C ALA A 406 5.54 4.03 26.08
N THR A 407 5.66 5.22 25.50
CA THR A 407 4.73 5.77 24.52
C THR A 407 5.28 5.81 23.09
N ALA A 408 6.59 5.60 22.90
CA ALA A 408 7.26 5.73 21.61
C ALA A 408 6.66 4.84 20.51
N GLY A 409 6.29 3.60 20.83
CA GLY A 409 5.63 2.69 19.88
C GLY A 409 4.24 3.19 19.47
N VAL A 410 3.49 3.75 20.40
CA VAL A 410 2.17 4.34 20.12
C VAL A 410 2.29 5.57 19.23
N VAL A 411 3.27 6.44 19.51
CA VAL A 411 3.56 7.65 18.71
C VAL A 411 3.85 7.28 17.25
N LEU A 412 4.65 6.25 17.05
CA LEU A 412 5.00 5.79 15.70
C LEU A 412 3.79 5.18 14.97
N ALA A 413 2.99 4.36 15.67
CA ALA A 413 1.77 3.78 15.09
C ALA A 413 0.77 4.88 14.67
N VAL A 414 0.62 5.94 15.49
CA VAL A 414 -0.23 7.08 15.15
C VAL A 414 0.32 7.87 13.97
N PHE A 415 1.63 8.15 13.95
CA PHE A 415 2.28 8.81 12.81
C PHE A 415 1.98 8.09 11.49
N THR A 416 2.22 6.78 11.45
CA THR A 416 2.01 5.97 10.26
C THR A 416 0.55 5.86 9.88
N GLY A 417 -0.33 5.65 10.85
CA GLY A 417 -1.76 5.58 10.61
C GLY A 417 -2.34 6.89 10.07
N SER A 418 -1.88 8.03 10.59
CA SER A 418 -2.30 9.35 10.10
C SER A 418 -1.76 9.63 8.70
N MET A 419 -0.52 9.24 8.41
CA MET A 419 0.07 9.34 7.07
C MET A 419 -0.72 8.52 6.04
N ALA A 420 -1.00 7.24 6.36
CA ALA A 420 -1.73 6.35 5.48
C ALA A 420 -3.18 6.78 5.24
N LEU A 421 -3.88 7.24 6.30
CA LEU A 421 -5.24 7.76 6.17
C LEU A 421 -5.33 9.14 5.49
N THR A 422 -4.23 9.85 5.32
CA THR A 422 -4.17 11.06 4.48
C THR A 422 -4.08 10.69 3.00
N LEU A 423 -3.28 9.69 2.67
CA LEU A 423 -3.08 9.25 1.29
C LEU A 423 -4.31 8.55 0.71
N LEU A 424 -4.96 7.67 1.48
CA LEU A 424 -6.03 6.82 0.99
C LEU A 424 -7.24 7.60 0.43
N PRO A 425 -7.89 8.55 1.14
CA PRO A 425 -9.01 9.31 0.59
C PRO A 425 -8.62 10.20 -0.59
N SER A 426 -7.36 10.64 -0.64
CA SER A 426 -6.85 11.45 -1.73
C SER A 426 -6.72 10.63 -3.02
N PHE A 427 -6.27 9.38 -2.93
CA PHE A 427 -6.30 8.45 -4.06
C PHE A 427 -7.74 8.05 -4.44
N GLU A 428 -8.64 7.88 -3.45
CA GLU A 428 -10.06 7.64 -3.71
C GLU A 428 -10.72 8.80 -4.49
N SER A 429 -10.33 10.04 -4.23
CA SER A 429 -10.88 11.21 -4.95
C SER A 429 -10.40 11.31 -6.41
N MET A 430 -9.26 10.71 -6.74
CA MET A 430 -8.77 10.59 -8.13
C MET A 430 -9.50 9.47 -8.90
N ALA A 431 -10.12 8.54 -8.19
CA ALA A 431 -10.88 7.45 -8.81
C ALA A 431 -12.13 7.99 -9.49
N GLY A 432 -12.36 7.58 -10.73
CA GLY A 432 -13.57 7.90 -11.48
C GLY A 432 -13.47 9.02 -12.50
N GLY A 433 -12.33 9.71 -12.59
CA GLY A 433 -12.08 10.70 -13.62
C GLY A 433 -11.81 10.10 -15.01
N GLY A 434 -12.07 10.88 -16.06
CA GLY A 434 -11.50 10.64 -17.39
C GLY A 434 -12.28 9.74 -18.36
N ARG A 435 -13.45 9.19 -18.02
CA ARG A 435 -14.27 8.40 -18.94
C ARG A 435 -15.53 9.16 -19.34
N THR A 436 -15.76 9.28 -20.64
CA THR A 436 -16.81 10.14 -21.21
C THR A 436 -18.18 9.47 -21.28
N PHE A 437 -18.21 8.13 -21.40
CA PHE A 437 -19.47 7.37 -21.47
C PHE A 437 -20.08 7.14 -20.08
N LYS A 438 -21.38 6.92 -20.00
CA LYS A 438 -22.11 6.55 -18.78
C LYS A 438 -21.66 5.19 -18.26
N ASP A 439 -21.93 4.92 -16.98
CA ASP A 439 -21.51 3.70 -16.29
C ASP A 439 -22.12 2.43 -16.93
N GLU A 440 -23.37 2.56 -17.40
CA GLU A 440 -24.14 1.49 -18.02
C GLU A 440 -23.89 1.38 -19.55
N VAL A 441 -22.81 1.95 -20.07
CA VAL A 441 -22.48 1.90 -21.49
C VAL A 441 -21.23 1.06 -21.68
N LEU A 442 -21.37 -0.01 -22.46
CA LEU A 442 -20.24 -0.82 -22.93
C LEU A 442 -19.76 -0.30 -24.30
N TYR A 443 -18.45 -0.29 -24.47
CA TYR A 443 -17.83 0.13 -25.73
C TYR A 443 -16.63 -0.75 -26.05
N ALA A 444 -16.40 -0.94 -27.33
CA ALA A 444 -15.20 -1.59 -27.87
C ALA A 444 -14.62 -0.74 -28.99
N ASP A 445 -13.31 -0.61 -29.02
CA ASP A 445 -12.62 -0.01 -30.16
C ASP A 445 -12.84 -0.88 -31.40
N ALA A 446 -13.05 -0.23 -32.52
CA ALA A 446 -13.17 -0.89 -33.80
C ALA A 446 -12.36 -0.15 -34.88
N ASP A 447 -11.77 -0.91 -35.76
CA ASP A 447 -11.14 -0.35 -36.93
C ASP A 447 -12.17 0.40 -37.79
N VAL A 448 -11.84 1.58 -38.27
CA VAL A 448 -12.73 2.43 -39.08
C VAL A 448 -13.32 1.68 -40.25
N ALA A 449 -12.53 0.82 -40.90
CA ALA A 449 -12.98 0.01 -42.04
C ALA A 449 -13.95 -1.11 -41.64
N GLN A 450 -13.89 -1.59 -40.40
CA GLN A 450 -14.65 -2.73 -39.90
C GLN A 450 -15.78 -2.31 -38.94
N ALA A 451 -15.83 -1.05 -38.52
CA ALA A 451 -16.74 -0.56 -37.49
C ALA A 451 -18.22 -0.89 -37.81
N GLN A 452 -18.66 -0.70 -39.07
CA GLN A 452 -20.01 -1.03 -39.47
C GLN A 452 -20.29 -2.54 -39.39
N GLN A 453 -19.32 -3.38 -39.76
CA GLN A 453 -19.45 -4.83 -39.65
C GLN A 453 -19.53 -5.29 -38.17
N VAL A 454 -18.77 -4.64 -37.28
CA VAL A 454 -18.86 -4.90 -35.84
C VAL A 454 -20.23 -4.50 -35.29
N VAL A 455 -20.77 -3.35 -35.69
CA VAL A 455 -22.14 -2.90 -35.36
C VAL A 455 -23.17 -3.92 -35.80
N ASP A 456 -23.11 -4.36 -37.07
CA ASP A 456 -24.08 -5.29 -37.66
C ASP A 456 -24.05 -6.67 -36.97
N LYS A 457 -22.83 -7.21 -36.72
CA LYS A 457 -22.67 -8.48 -36.01
C LYS A 457 -23.16 -8.38 -34.56
N THR A 458 -22.87 -7.28 -33.88
CA THR A 458 -23.32 -7.02 -32.51
C THR A 458 -24.85 -6.99 -32.49
N ASN A 459 -25.49 -6.18 -33.37
CA ASN A 459 -26.93 -6.05 -33.44
C ASN A 459 -27.63 -7.39 -33.78
N ALA A 460 -27.04 -8.18 -34.66
CA ALA A 460 -27.56 -9.52 -35.00
C ALA A 460 -27.53 -10.46 -33.78
N THR A 461 -26.48 -10.37 -32.95
CA THR A 461 -26.35 -11.17 -31.73
C THR A 461 -27.30 -10.70 -30.64
N LEU A 462 -27.47 -9.38 -30.47
CA LEU A 462 -28.42 -8.78 -29.53
C LEU A 462 -29.86 -9.19 -29.88
N ALA A 463 -30.25 -9.09 -31.15
CA ALA A 463 -31.57 -9.48 -31.60
C ALA A 463 -31.88 -10.97 -31.40
N ARG A 464 -30.88 -11.86 -31.59
CA ARG A 464 -31.02 -13.29 -31.31
C ARG A 464 -31.28 -13.60 -29.83
N ASN A 465 -30.79 -12.75 -28.95
CA ASN A 465 -30.99 -12.86 -27.50
C ASN A 465 -32.16 -12.01 -26.98
N GLY A 466 -33.01 -11.45 -27.86
CA GLY A 466 -34.18 -10.65 -27.47
C GLY A 466 -33.88 -9.28 -26.90
N ILE A 467 -32.67 -8.76 -27.13
CA ILE A 467 -32.24 -7.45 -26.63
C ILE A 467 -32.60 -6.38 -27.67
N THR A 468 -33.26 -5.31 -27.21
CA THR A 468 -33.78 -4.22 -28.05
C THR A 468 -32.80 -3.08 -28.26
N GLU A 469 -31.84 -2.94 -27.38
CA GLU A 469 -30.76 -1.96 -27.48
C GLU A 469 -29.90 -2.22 -28.69
N LYS A 470 -29.42 -1.13 -29.32
CA LYS A 470 -28.64 -1.20 -30.53
C LYS A 470 -27.26 -0.66 -30.36
N ALA A 471 -26.31 -1.29 -31.00
CA ALA A 471 -24.93 -0.79 -31.14
C ALA A 471 -24.90 0.41 -32.09
N VAL A 472 -24.13 1.41 -31.76
CA VAL A 472 -23.88 2.63 -32.53
C VAL A 472 -22.37 2.83 -32.67
N ALA A 473 -21.94 3.19 -33.90
CA ALA A 473 -20.55 3.57 -34.13
C ALA A 473 -20.33 5.04 -33.81
N VAL A 474 -19.40 5.33 -32.94
CA VAL A 474 -19.02 6.69 -32.48
C VAL A 474 -17.60 6.98 -32.92
N GLY A 475 -17.48 7.82 -33.97
CA GLY A 475 -16.16 8.27 -34.44
C GLY A 475 -15.52 9.31 -33.52
N GLN A 476 -14.22 9.27 -33.44
CA GLN A 476 -13.44 10.30 -32.75
C GLN A 476 -12.63 11.11 -33.75
N VAL A 477 -12.77 12.44 -33.72
CA VAL A 477 -12.05 13.39 -34.55
C VAL A 477 -11.40 14.45 -33.67
N TYR A 478 -10.48 15.20 -34.23
CA TYR A 478 -9.80 16.29 -33.50
C TYR A 478 -10.14 17.64 -34.11
N LEU A 479 -10.39 18.61 -33.25
CA LEU A 479 -10.49 20.02 -33.62
C LEU A 479 -9.13 20.69 -33.37
N ALA A 480 -8.44 21.02 -34.46
CA ALA A 480 -7.18 21.73 -34.44
C ALA A 480 -7.43 23.26 -34.42
N SER A 481 -6.90 23.98 -33.44
CA SER A 481 -6.92 25.44 -33.45
C SER A 481 -6.01 25.97 -34.56
N GLY A 482 -6.42 27.05 -35.23
CA GLY A 482 -5.60 27.68 -36.28
C GLY A 482 -4.29 28.31 -35.78
N GLU A 483 -4.15 28.49 -34.48
CA GLU A 483 -2.95 29.06 -33.85
C GLU A 483 -1.93 27.97 -33.53
N MET A 484 -0.73 28.12 -34.09
CA MET A 484 0.43 27.30 -33.76
C MET A 484 1.09 27.86 -32.50
N ARG A 485 1.35 27.00 -31.51
CA ARG A 485 2.13 27.38 -30.31
C ARG A 485 3.56 27.69 -30.70
N SER A 486 4.27 28.41 -29.79
CA SER A 486 5.68 28.77 -29.98
C SER A 486 6.63 27.56 -30.14
N ASP A 487 6.21 26.36 -29.75
CA ASP A 487 6.92 25.10 -29.90
C ASP A 487 6.56 24.32 -31.19
N GLY A 488 5.75 24.92 -32.07
CA GLY A 488 5.29 24.29 -33.31
C GLY A 488 4.14 23.30 -33.13
N SER A 489 3.59 23.12 -31.93
CA SER A 489 2.43 22.27 -31.65
C SER A 489 1.12 23.04 -31.84
N GLN A 490 0.08 22.35 -32.33
CA GLN A 490 -1.30 22.86 -32.36
C GLN A 490 -2.08 22.33 -31.16
N SER A 491 -2.96 23.16 -30.62
CA SER A 491 -3.94 22.69 -29.63
C SER A 491 -5.00 21.84 -30.33
N LEU A 492 -5.07 20.57 -29.95
CA LEU A 492 -6.03 19.60 -30.50
C LEU A 492 -7.05 19.27 -29.41
N ASN A 493 -8.32 19.47 -29.72
CA ASN A 493 -9.42 19.10 -28.86
C ASN A 493 -10.13 17.87 -29.44
N ARG A 494 -10.27 16.82 -28.65
CA ARG A 494 -11.01 15.60 -29.06
C ARG A 494 -12.50 15.92 -29.16
N ALA A 495 -13.15 15.44 -30.24
CA ALA A 495 -14.57 15.56 -30.45
C ALA A 495 -15.18 14.20 -30.85
N PHE A 496 -16.39 13.92 -30.35
CA PHE A 496 -17.16 12.74 -30.71
C PHE A 496 -18.14 13.03 -31.84
N VAL A 497 -18.15 12.16 -32.83
CA VAL A 497 -19.05 12.27 -33.98
C VAL A 497 -20.30 11.45 -33.70
N MET A 498 -21.36 12.11 -33.26
CA MET A 498 -22.66 11.49 -32.95
C MET A 498 -23.77 12.54 -32.93
N THR A 499 -25.02 12.09 -33.01
CA THR A 499 -26.18 12.97 -32.87
C THR A 499 -26.32 13.47 -31.42
N CYS A 500 -27.01 14.60 -31.25
CA CYS A 500 -27.27 15.11 -29.88
C CYS A 500 -28.11 14.10 -29.04
N GLU A 501 -29.06 13.40 -29.68
CA GLU A 501 -29.89 12.39 -29.02
C GLU A 501 -29.05 11.21 -28.51
N ASP A 502 -28.09 10.74 -29.32
CA ASP A 502 -27.18 9.67 -28.89
C ASP A 502 -26.25 10.15 -27.79
N ALA A 503 -25.79 11.38 -27.89
CA ALA A 503 -24.97 11.98 -26.83
C ALA A 503 -25.68 12.03 -25.46
N VAL A 504 -26.97 12.35 -25.46
CA VAL A 504 -27.82 12.30 -24.23
C VAL A 504 -27.90 10.89 -23.65
N LYS A 505 -28.00 9.88 -24.50
CA LYS A 505 -28.10 8.47 -24.05
C LYS A 505 -26.78 7.90 -23.60
N LEU A 506 -25.70 8.24 -24.28
CA LEU A 506 -24.40 7.57 -24.13
C LEU A 506 -23.39 8.32 -23.25
N LEU A 507 -23.38 9.67 -23.31
CA LEU A 507 -22.36 10.48 -22.61
C LEU A 507 -22.80 10.91 -21.21
N ARG A 508 -21.83 11.14 -20.35
CA ARG A 508 -22.00 11.67 -18.98
C ARG A 508 -22.09 13.19 -18.94
N VAL A 509 -22.66 13.80 -19.93
CA VAL A 509 -22.78 15.25 -20.06
C VAL A 509 -24.23 15.68 -19.97
N ASN A 510 -24.49 16.84 -19.39
CA ASN A 510 -25.84 17.38 -19.30
C ASN A 510 -26.22 18.20 -20.56
N ILE A 511 -26.21 17.48 -21.70
CA ILE A 511 -26.47 18.08 -23.01
C ILE A 511 -27.95 18.14 -23.38
N GLY A 512 -28.80 17.31 -22.74
CA GLY A 512 -30.19 17.09 -23.16
C GLY A 512 -31.05 18.35 -23.27
N GLY A 513 -30.87 19.29 -22.33
CA GLY A 513 -31.56 20.59 -22.35
C GLY A 513 -31.05 21.57 -23.42
N SER A 514 -29.92 21.28 -24.06
CA SER A 514 -29.26 22.12 -25.06
C SER A 514 -29.43 21.60 -26.50
N CYS A 515 -30.01 20.42 -26.67
CA CYS A 515 -30.27 19.85 -28.03
C CYS A 515 -31.25 20.71 -28.79
N GLN A 516 -30.82 21.16 -29.97
CA GLN A 516 -31.65 21.92 -30.92
C GLN A 516 -31.92 21.10 -32.16
N PRO A 517 -33.02 21.32 -32.84
CA PRO A 517 -33.30 20.66 -34.13
C PRO A 517 -32.26 21.05 -35.20
N GLY A 518 -31.74 20.04 -35.91
CA GLY A 518 -30.75 20.19 -36.98
C GLY A 518 -29.31 19.92 -36.53
N PRO A 519 -28.41 19.82 -37.52
CA PRO A 519 -27.00 19.54 -37.27
C PRO A 519 -26.30 20.70 -36.53
N ALA A 520 -25.65 20.44 -35.44
CA ALA A 520 -24.93 21.43 -34.63
C ALA A 520 -23.69 20.84 -33.94
N ILE A 521 -22.82 21.71 -33.46
CA ILE A 521 -21.71 21.39 -32.59
C ILE A 521 -22.13 21.71 -31.17
N TYR A 522 -21.88 20.80 -30.23
CA TYR A 522 -22.16 20.98 -28.81
C TYR A 522 -20.85 20.90 -28.02
N SER A 523 -20.61 21.85 -27.14
CA SER A 523 -19.38 21.90 -26.35
C SER A 523 -19.64 22.34 -24.90
N SER A 524 -18.81 21.85 -23.97
CA SER A 524 -18.82 22.30 -22.58
C SER A 524 -18.27 23.72 -22.39
N TYR A 525 -17.69 24.31 -23.43
CA TYR A 525 -17.18 25.69 -23.43
C TYR A 525 -17.51 26.38 -24.77
N LYS A 526 -17.45 27.70 -24.80
CA LYS A 526 -17.78 28.46 -26.01
C LYS A 526 -16.75 28.18 -27.11
N ILE A 527 -17.22 27.65 -28.24
CA ILE A 527 -16.46 27.38 -29.44
C ILE A 527 -16.94 28.29 -30.58
N ASP A 528 -15.99 28.83 -31.35
CA ASP A 528 -16.24 29.43 -32.63
C ASP A 528 -15.75 28.44 -33.72
N PRO A 529 -16.66 27.76 -34.46
CA PRO A 529 -16.26 26.77 -35.45
C PRO A 529 -15.32 27.29 -36.52
N ALA A 530 -15.37 28.61 -36.85
CA ALA A 530 -14.54 29.22 -37.89
C ALA A 530 -13.04 29.22 -37.55
N GLN A 531 -12.72 29.09 -36.26
CA GLN A 531 -11.32 29.09 -35.77
C GLN A 531 -10.71 27.67 -35.71
N PHE A 532 -11.52 26.64 -35.99
CA PHE A 532 -11.09 25.25 -35.91
C PHE A 532 -11.09 24.56 -37.24
N ARG A 533 -10.22 23.58 -37.36
CA ARG A 533 -10.17 22.65 -38.49
C ARG A 533 -10.39 21.23 -37.97
N VAL A 534 -11.13 20.42 -38.71
CA VAL A 534 -11.39 19.02 -38.33
C VAL A 534 -10.31 18.14 -38.93
N THR A 535 -9.69 17.31 -38.15
CA THR A 535 -8.77 16.26 -38.61
C THR A 535 -9.14 14.93 -38.02
N GLY A 536 -8.99 13.87 -38.83
CA GLY A 536 -9.22 12.49 -38.34
C GLY A 536 -8.02 11.90 -37.60
N LYS A 537 -6.83 12.47 -37.71
CA LYS A 537 -5.62 11.93 -37.13
C LYS A 537 -4.81 13.00 -36.42
N TRP A 538 -4.16 12.61 -35.35
CA TRP A 538 -3.16 13.42 -34.67
C TRP A 538 -2.04 13.82 -35.65
N ASN A 539 -1.65 15.07 -35.69
CA ASN A 539 -0.59 15.64 -36.56
C ASN A 539 -0.91 15.69 -38.08
N GLN A 540 -2.18 15.67 -38.50
CA GLN A 540 -2.57 15.93 -39.88
C GLN A 540 -3.17 17.32 -40.02
N ALA A 541 -2.98 17.93 -41.21
CA ALA A 541 -3.63 19.17 -41.56
C ALA A 541 -5.16 18.98 -41.58
N GLY A 542 -5.86 19.79 -40.78
CA GLY A 542 -7.31 19.70 -40.67
C GLY A 542 -8.03 20.38 -41.87
N VAL A 543 -9.26 19.97 -42.11
CA VAL A 543 -10.18 20.56 -43.09
C VAL A 543 -11.05 21.60 -42.36
N PRO A 544 -11.25 22.82 -42.91
CA PRO A 544 -12.12 23.81 -42.28
C PRO A 544 -13.58 23.34 -42.31
N PHE A 545 -14.34 23.76 -41.32
CA PHE A 545 -15.79 23.57 -41.35
C PHE A 545 -16.46 24.39 -42.47
N ALA A 546 -17.67 23.98 -42.84
CA ALA A 546 -18.53 24.82 -43.67
C ALA A 546 -18.85 26.16 -42.97
N ALA A 547 -19.20 27.18 -43.73
CA ALA A 547 -19.57 28.47 -43.15
C ALA A 547 -20.87 28.38 -42.33
N ASN A 548 -20.97 29.15 -41.22
CA ASN A 548 -22.19 29.33 -40.42
C ASN A 548 -22.72 28.06 -39.73
N ILE A 549 -21.84 27.23 -39.14
CA ILE A 549 -22.27 26.08 -38.35
C ILE A 549 -22.78 26.54 -36.96
N PRO A 550 -23.99 26.10 -36.57
CA PRO A 550 -24.48 26.35 -35.21
C PRO A 550 -23.61 25.67 -34.15
N ALA A 551 -23.21 26.43 -33.12
CA ALA A 551 -22.51 25.90 -31.98
C ALA A 551 -23.23 26.26 -30.68
N HIS A 552 -23.55 25.24 -29.89
CA HIS A 552 -24.28 25.38 -28.64
C HIS A 552 -23.39 24.97 -27.45
N THR A 553 -23.49 25.71 -26.35
CA THR A 553 -22.81 25.37 -25.11
C THR A 553 -23.77 24.68 -24.15
N PHE A 554 -23.26 23.67 -23.46
CA PHE A 554 -23.96 23.02 -22.37
C PHE A 554 -23.17 23.15 -21.05
N PRO A 555 -23.84 23.18 -19.89
CA PRO A 555 -23.16 23.34 -18.63
C PRO A 555 -22.29 22.12 -18.33
N GLN A 556 -21.04 22.34 -17.95
CA GLN A 556 -20.14 21.29 -17.46
C GLN A 556 -20.68 20.78 -16.11
N SER A 557 -21.15 19.55 -16.08
CA SER A 557 -21.90 19.02 -14.92
C SER A 557 -21.00 18.38 -13.85
N GLU A 558 -19.80 17.93 -14.20
CA GLU A 558 -18.89 17.24 -13.28
C GLU A 558 -17.44 17.62 -13.54
N LYS A 559 -16.64 17.75 -12.47
CA LYS A 559 -15.19 18.02 -12.54
C LYS A 559 -14.40 16.93 -13.29
N ASP A 560 -14.98 15.76 -13.47
CA ASP A 560 -14.32 14.57 -14.00
C ASP A 560 -14.44 14.40 -15.51
N THR A 561 -15.23 15.22 -16.20
CA THR A 561 -15.31 15.20 -17.65
C THR A 561 -14.37 16.23 -18.23
N TYR A 562 -13.35 15.77 -18.97
CA TYR A 562 -12.57 16.65 -19.85
C TYR A 562 -13.52 17.41 -20.77
N SER A 563 -13.11 18.57 -21.25
CA SER A 563 -13.85 19.36 -22.23
C SER A 563 -14.39 18.43 -23.33
N THR A 564 -15.70 18.21 -23.31
CA THR A 564 -16.36 17.30 -24.26
C THR A 564 -16.96 18.12 -25.38
N ILE A 565 -16.65 17.73 -26.62
CA ILE A 565 -17.21 18.29 -27.84
C ILE A 565 -17.94 17.19 -28.59
N VAL A 566 -19.16 17.47 -29.02
CA VAL A 566 -19.97 16.57 -29.84
C VAL A 566 -20.23 17.28 -31.16
N ILE A 567 -19.98 16.58 -32.26
CA ILE A 567 -20.19 17.08 -33.65
C ILE A 567 -21.22 16.18 -34.32
N ASP A 568 -22.28 16.79 -34.86
CA ASP A 568 -23.25 16.03 -35.66
C ASP A 568 -22.54 15.42 -36.88
N PRO A 569 -22.78 14.15 -37.21
CA PRO A 569 -22.15 13.47 -38.34
C PRO A 569 -22.31 14.22 -39.70
N ALA A 570 -23.40 14.93 -39.89
CA ALA A 570 -23.65 15.72 -41.12
C ALA A 570 -22.70 16.93 -41.27
N LEU A 571 -22.04 17.35 -40.18
CA LEU A 571 -21.10 18.50 -40.17
C LEU A 571 -19.64 18.11 -40.37
N VAL A 572 -19.32 16.83 -40.34
CA VAL A 572 -17.96 16.34 -40.58
C VAL A 572 -17.61 16.53 -42.05
N PRO A 573 -16.54 17.28 -42.38
CA PRO A 573 -16.17 17.54 -43.76
C PRO A 573 -15.91 16.25 -44.56
N ALA A 574 -16.32 16.24 -45.82
CA ALA A 574 -16.08 15.11 -46.71
C ALA A 574 -14.58 14.80 -46.83
N GLY A 575 -14.21 13.52 -46.64
CA GLY A 575 -12.81 13.08 -46.66
C GLY A 575 -12.12 13.01 -45.27
N VAL A 576 -12.70 13.58 -44.22
CA VAL A 576 -12.21 13.38 -42.84
C VAL A 576 -12.73 12.03 -42.35
N LYS A 577 -11.80 11.08 -42.17
CA LYS A 577 -12.09 9.78 -41.55
C LYS A 577 -11.63 9.83 -40.08
N PRO A 578 -12.47 9.38 -39.13
CA PRO A 578 -12.05 9.26 -37.72
C PRO A 578 -10.76 8.45 -37.58
N GLU A 579 -9.97 8.74 -36.59
CA GLU A 579 -8.79 7.91 -36.25
C GLU A 579 -9.22 6.62 -35.58
N ASN A 580 -10.14 6.74 -34.62
CA ASN A 580 -10.72 5.64 -33.86
C ASN A 580 -12.23 5.70 -33.91
N VAL A 581 -12.85 4.53 -33.88
CA VAL A 581 -14.30 4.38 -33.77
C VAL A 581 -14.62 3.46 -32.64
N ASP A 582 -15.40 3.95 -31.68
CA ASP A 582 -15.95 3.13 -30.61
C ASP A 582 -17.30 2.55 -31.06
N VAL A 583 -17.48 1.25 -30.97
CA VAL A 583 -18.80 0.61 -31.07
C VAL A 583 -19.41 0.56 -29.68
N VAL A 584 -20.48 1.31 -29.49
CA VAL A 584 -21.04 1.64 -28.18
C VAL A 584 -22.43 1.05 -28.05
N VAL A 585 -22.72 0.42 -26.89
CA VAL A 585 -24.05 -0.17 -26.62
C VAL A 585 -24.48 0.24 -25.21
N PRO A 586 -25.66 0.90 -25.07
CA PRO A 586 -26.22 1.10 -23.73
C PRO A 586 -26.69 -0.25 -23.16
N THR A 587 -26.53 -0.42 -21.84
CA THR A 587 -26.85 -1.66 -21.14
C THR A 587 -27.77 -1.43 -19.97
N THR A 588 -28.37 -2.50 -19.49
CA THR A 588 -29.08 -2.58 -18.22
C THR A 588 -28.39 -3.61 -17.32
N PRO A 589 -28.63 -3.62 -16.01
CA PRO A 589 -28.05 -4.64 -15.12
C PRO A 589 -28.37 -6.08 -15.52
N SER A 590 -29.48 -6.30 -16.25
CA SER A 590 -29.92 -7.64 -16.68
C SER A 590 -29.31 -8.11 -18.00
N ASN A 591 -28.92 -7.21 -18.90
CA ASN A 591 -28.44 -7.56 -20.24
C ASN A 591 -26.92 -7.32 -20.46
N GLY A 592 -26.23 -6.66 -19.54
CA GLY A 592 -24.85 -6.22 -19.70
C GLY A 592 -23.87 -7.35 -20.09
N GLU A 593 -23.99 -8.54 -19.52
CA GLU A 593 -23.12 -9.67 -19.87
C GLU A 593 -23.38 -10.23 -21.27
N VAL A 594 -24.64 -10.24 -21.72
CA VAL A 594 -24.97 -10.67 -23.07
C VAL A 594 -24.48 -9.64 -24.10
N VAL A 595 -24.64 -8.35 -23.79
CA VAL A 595 -24.11 -7.26 -24.63
C VAL A 595 -22.59 -7.36 -24.73
N ARG A 596 -21.90 -7.61 -23.62
CA ARG A 596 -20.46 -7.81 -23.62
C ARG A 596 -20.05 -8.99 -24.49
N THR A 597 -20.73 -10.13 -24.35
CA THR A 597 -20.48 -11.31 -25.18
C THR A 597 -20.68 -11.00 -26.68
N ALA A 598 -21.70 -10.22 -27.01
CA ALA A 598 -21.93 -9.79 -28.38
C ALA A 598 -20.81 -8.90 -28.92
N LEU A 599 -20.34 -7.93 -28.15
CA LEU A 599 -19.22 -7.04 -28.52
C LEU A 599 -17.90 -7.81 -28.66
N VAL A 600 -17.54 -8.65 -27.68
CA VAL A 600 -16.32 -9.48 -27.72
C VAL A 600 -16.31 -10.41 -28.93
N GLY A 601 -17.47 -11.00 -29.27
CA GLY A 601 -17.61 -11.87 -30.44
C GLY A 601 -17.59 -11.12 -31.78
N ALA A 602 -18.02 -9.85 -31.79
CA ALA A 602 -18.02 -9.02 -32.97
C ALA A 602 -16.66 -8.34 -33.24
N ALA A 603 -15.94 -7.96 -32.18
CA ALA A 603 -14.63 -7.32 -32.23
C ALA A 603 -13.60 -8.18 -31.49
N PRO A 604 -13.18 -9.33 -32.04
CA PRO A 604 -12.26 -10.23 -31.35
C PRO A 604 -10.93 -9.55 -31.10
N GLY A 605 -10.39 -9.79 -29.89
CA GLY A 605 -9.13 -9.22 -29.44
C GLY A 605 -9.16 -7.73 -29.06
N GLN A 606 -10.33 -7.10 -29.05
CA GLN A 606 -10.51 -5.75 -28.52
C GLN A 606 -11.02 -5.80 -27.07
N GLU A 607 -10.60 -4.84 -26.26
CA GLU A 607 -11.09 -4.70 -24.88
C GLU A 607 -12.50 -4.10 -24.90
N VAL A 608 -13.44 -4.78 -24.24
CA VAL A 608 -14.78 -4.22 -24.02
C VAL A 608 -14.80 -3.51 -22.67
N GLY A 609 -14.69 -2.19 -22.74
CA GLY A 609 -14.63 -1.32 -21.58
C GLY A 609 -15.99 -0.75 -21.17
N SER A 610 -16.07 -0.31 -19.94
CA SER A 610 -17.05 0.65 -19.44
C SER A 610 -16.45 1.48 -18.33
N ARG A 611 -17.07 2.64 -18.04
CA ARG A 611 -16.66 3.42 -16.87
C ARG A 611 -16.90 2.65 -15.57
N GLY A 612 -18.01 1.93 -15.48
CA GLY A 612 -18.32 1.11 -14.29
C GLY A 612 -17.22 0.09 -13.98
N LEU A 613 -16.70 -0.61 -14.99
CA LEU A 613 -15.60 -1.56 -14.83
C LEU A 613 -14.30 -0.88 -14.40
N HIS A 614 -13.98 0.26 -14.99
CA HIS A 614 -12.82 1.04 -14.60
C HIS A 614 -12.88 1.47 -13.14
N LEU A 615 -14.06 1.92 -12.67
CA LEU A 615 -14.30 2.25 -11.27
C LEU A 615 -14.13 1.04 -10.34
N ILE A 616 -14.65 -0.13 -10.74
CA ILE A 616 -14.51 -1.38 -9.97
C ILE A 616 -13.03 -1.73 -9.81
N GLY A 617 -12.24 -1.68 -10.89
CA GLY A 617 -10.80 -1.93 -10.84
C GLY A 617 -10.07 -0.99 -9.87
N GLN A 618 -10.34 0.32 -9.97
CA GLN A 618 -9.77 1.30 -9.04
C GLN A 618 -10.20 1.06 -7.59
N GLN A 619 -11.48 0.74 -7.35
CA GLN A 619 -11.97 0.43 -6.01
C GLN A 619 -11.34 -0.84 -5.42
N GLN A 620 -11.03 -1.84 -6.24
CA GLN A 620 -10.31 -3.05 -5.80
C GLN A 620 -8.89 -2.72 -5.35
N GLU A 621 -8.13 -1.95 -6.13
CA GLU A 621 -6.79 -1.50 -5.79
C GLU A 621 -6.77 -0.68 -4.48
N LEU A 622 -7.71 0.27 -4.34
CA LEU A 622 -7.87 1.05 -3.12
C LEU A 622 -8.32 0.20 -1.92
N GLY A 623 -9.17 -0.80 -2.17
CA GLY A 623 -9.59 -1.77 -1.16
C GLY A 623 -8.43 -2.59 -0.60
N ASP A 624 -7.50 -2.97 -1.45
CA ASP A 624 -6.28 -3.69 -1.08
C ASP A 624 -5.35 -2.82 -0.24
N LEU A 625 -5.10 -1.58 -0.67
CA LEU A 625 -4.34 -0.59 0.09
C LEU A 625 -4.95 -0.34 1.49
N ARG A 626 -6.27 -0.17 1.55
CA ARG A 626 -7.01 0.01 2.81
C ARG A 626 -6.85 -1.19 3.73
N ARG A 627 -6.95 -2.41 3.20
CA ARG A 627 -6.80 -3.66 3.96
C ARG A 627 -5.42 -3.79 4.56
N VAL A 628 -4.36 -3.61 3.76
CA VAL A 628 -2.96 -3.69 4.23
C VAL A 628 -2.66 -2.60 5.25
N THR A 629 -3.16 -1.38 5.04
CA THR A 629 -3.04 -0.28 6.00
C THR A 629 -3.68 -0.62 7.35
N VAL A 630 -4.90 -1.18 7.35
CA VAL A 630 -5.60 -1.57 8.58
C VAL A 630 -4.85 -2.69 9.32
N ILE A 631 -4.38 -3.71 8.59
CA ILE A 631 -3.58 -4.81 9.17
C ILE A 631 -2.28 -4.26 9.78
N GLY A 632 -1.56 -3.40 9.06
CA GLY A 632 -0.33 -2.76 9.54
C GLY A 632 -0.57 -1.91 10.79
N LEU A 633 -1.65 -1.15 10.83
CA LEU A 633 -2.04 -0.33 11.98
C LEU A 633 -2.39 -1.18 13.21
N ILE A 634 -3.13 -2.28 13.02
CA ILE A 634 -3.43 -3.24 14.10
C ILE A 634 -2.15 -3.87 14.63
N ALA A 635 -1.27 -4.35 13.76
CA ALA A 635 0.01 -4.94 14.14
C ALA A 635 0.89 -3.95 14.92
N ALA A 636 1.03 -2.72 14.43
CA ALA A 636 1.76 -1.65 15.10
C ALA A 636 1.13 -1.30 16.46
N GLY A 637 -0.20 -1.25 16.53
CA GLY A 637 -0.96 -0.99 17.77
C GLY A 637 -0.75 -2.07 18.82
N VAL A 638 -0.78 -3.34 18.43
CA VAL A 638 -0.51 -4.49 19.32
C VAL A 638 0.93 -4.43 19.85
N LEU A 639 1.92 -4.22 18.98
CA LEU A 639 3.33 -4.08 19.39
C LEU A 639 3.53 -2.89 20.33
N ALA A 640 2.90 -1.76 20.03
CA ALA A 640 2.94 -0.56 20.87
C ALA A 640 2.29 -0.81 22.23
N GLY A 641 1.15 -1.49 22.27
CA GLY A 641 0.46 -1.86 23.50
C GLY A 641 1.28 -2.82 24.38
N CYS A 642 1.87 -3.84 23.77
CA CYS A 642 2.79 -4.76 24.46
C CYS A 642 4.03 -4.01 25.01
N SER A 643 4.61 -3.13 24.21
CA SER A 643 5.77 -2.32 24.63
C SER A 643 5.42 -1.40 25.82
N ALA A 644 4.28 -0.71 25.75
CA ALA A 644 3.78 0.13 26.83
C ALA A 644 3.50 -0.67 28.11
N ALA A 645 2.87 -1.83 28.00
CA ALA A 645 2.58 -2.72 29.13
C ALA A 645 3.86 -3.22 29.82
N VAL A 646 4.87 -3.65 29.04
CA VAL A 646 6.17 -4.09 29.53
C VAL A 646 6.92 -2.94 30.20
N ALA A 647 6.94 -1.76 29.57
CA ALA A 647 7.61 -0.58 30.11
C ALA A 647 6.99 -0.08 31.43
N THR A 648 5.64 -0.09 31.52
CA THR A 648 4.92 0.32 32.74
C THR A 648 5.08 -0.69 33.86
N ALA A 649 5.00 -2.00 33.58
CA ALA A 649 5.26 -3.06 34.54
C ALA A 649 6.70 -2.96 35.09
N GLY A 650 7.70 -2.73 34.22
CA GLY A 650 9.08 -2.52 34.58
C GLY A 650 9.27 -1.31 35.54
N SER A 651 8.61 -0.19 35.18
CA SER A 651 8.65 1.02 36.03
C SER A 651 8.08 0.80 37.43
N VAL A 652 7.04 -0.01 37.59
CA VAL A 652 6.48 -0.39 38.91
C VAL A 652 7.45 -1.25 39.67
N MET A 653 8.06 -2.24 39.02
CA MET A 653 9.01 -3.18 39.62
C MET A 653 10.29 -2.46 40.10
N ASP A 654 10.85 -1.56 39.30
CA ASP A 654 12.06 -0.78 39.66
C ASP A 654 11.86 0.11 40.88
N ARG A 655 10.60 0.52 41.14
CA ARG A 655 10.26 1.47 42.22
C ARG A 655 9.45 0.84 43.36
N ARG A 656 9.46 -0.51 43.44
CA ARG A 656 8.71 -1.25 44.47
C ARG A 656 8.95 -0.72 45.88
N ARG A 657 10.23 -0.40 46.26
CA ARG A 657 10.57 0.17 47.55
C ARG A 657 9.94 1.53 47.80
N THR A 658 9.95 2.42 46.82
CA THR A 658 9.34 3.75 46.92
C THR A 658 7.80 3.66 47.04
N PHE A 659 7.16 2.76 46.28
CA PHE A 659 5.74 2.53 46.38
C PHE A 659 5.37 1.87 47.74
N GLY A 660 6.17 0.92 48.18
CA GLY A 660 5.99 0.29 49.50
C GLY A 660 6.07 1.32 50.64
N ALA A 661 7.05 2.22 50.60
CA ALA A 661 7.19 3.31 51.57
C ALA A 661 6.00 4.29 51.54
N LEU A 662 5.51 4.66 50.36
CA LEU A 662 4.33 5.54 50.24
C LEU A 662 3.04 4.85 50.72
N ILE A 663 2.89 3.56 50.48
CA ILE A 663 1.76 2.78 50.98
C ILE A 663 1.84 2.66 52.51
N ALA A 664 3.05 2.39 53.08
CA ALA A 664 3.27 2.35 54.51
C ALA A 664 3.03 3.72 55.16
N ALA A 665 3.31 4.82 54.46
CA ALA A 665 3.00 6.18 54.89
C ALA A 665 1.51 6.56 54.75
N GLY A 666 0.63 5.60 54.43
CA GLY A 666 -0.84 5.79 54.33
C GLY A 666 -1.36 6.29 52.98
N THR A 667 -0.53 6.32 51.93
CA THR A 667 -1.02 6.75 50.60
C THR A 667 -1.93 5.69 49.98
N PRO A 668 -3.20 6.03 49.61
CA PRO A 668 -4.13 5.07 49.02
C PRO A 668 -3.62 4.52 47.69
N VAL A 669 -3.69 3.21 47.48
CA VAL A 669 -3.26 2.53 46.24
C VAL A 669 -3.98 3.10 45.00
N ARG A 670 -5.23 3.56 45.17
CA ARG A 670 -5.99 4.22 44.09
C ARG A 670 -5.34 5.50 43.59
N VAL A 671 -4.71 6.29 44.48
CA VAL A 671 -3.97 7.53 44.12
C VAL A 671 -2.74 7.19 43.31
N LEU A 672 -1.98 6.18 43.75
CA LEU A 672 -0.79 5.70 43.06
C LEU A 672 -1.13 5.11 41.69
N ALA A 673 -2.19 4.29 41.57
CA ALA A 673 -2.67 3.75 40.31
C ALA A 673 -3.10 4.86 39.35
N ARG A 674 -3.79 5.91 39.86
CA ARG A 674 -4.19 7.07 39.05
C ARG A 674 -2.96 7.87 38.59
N ALA A 675 -1.96 8.06 39.47
CA ALA A 675 -0.72 8.73 39.10
C ALA A 675 0.03 7.99 37.97
N LEU A 676 0.13 6.65 38.06
CA LEU A 676 0.74 5.83 36.99
C LEU A 676 0.00 5.90 35.66
N ARG A 677 -1.35 5.88 35.69
CA ARG A 677 -2.14 6.06 34.45
C ARG A 677 -1.91 7.45 33.86
N MET A 678 -1.86 8.50 34.67
CA MET A 678 -1.58 9.85 34.19
C MET A 678 -0.15 9.98 33.66
N GLU A 679 0.85 9.33 34.30
CA GLU A 679 2.25 9.30 33.84
C GLU A 679 2.37 8.72 32.43
N ALA A 680 1.56 7.72 32.07
CA ALA A 680 1.53 7.15 30.71
C ALA A 680 0.63 7.94 29.75
N ALA A 681 -0.55 8.36 30.19
CA ALA A 681 -1.55 9.00 29.34
C ALA A 681 -1.14 10.40 28.87
N LEU A 682 -0.57 11.23 29.77
CA LEU A 682 -0.27 12.62 29.45
C LEU A 682 0.76 12.82 28.34
N PRO A 683 1.94 12.17 28.39
CA PRO A 683 2.88 12.25 27.28
C PRO A 683 2.34 11.60 26.01
N ALA A 684 1.56 10.50 26.16
CA ALA A 684 0.96 9.84 25.03
C ALA A 684 -0.02 10.76 24.27
N MET A 685 -0.90 11.46 24.97
CA MET A 685 -1.86 12.38 24.33
C MET A 685 -1.15 13.47 23.53
N VAL A 686 -0.17 14.15 24.12
CA VAL A 686 0.54 15.25 23.42
C VAL A 686 1.40 14.70 22.29
N ALA A 687 2.08 13.60 22.51
CA ALA A 687 2.96 13.01 21.50
C ALA A 687 2.18 12.39 20.34
N THR A 688 1.01 11.77 20.59
CA THR A 688 0.15 11.21 19.52
C THR A 688 -0.51 12.31 18.69
N ILE A 689 -0.96 13.42 19.30
CA ILE A 689 -1.46 14.57 18.54
C ILE A 689 -0.35 15.14 17.65
N GLY A 690 0.84 15.35 18.20
CA GLY A 690 1.99 15.82 17.42
C GLY A 690 2.38 14.87 16.30
N ALA A 691 2.39 13.56 16.57
CA ALA A 691 2.68 12.53 15.58
C ALA A 691 1.60 12.48 14.48
N GLY A 692 0.33 12.66 14.85
CA GLY A 692 -0.77 12.74 13.89
C GLY A 692 -0.61 13.93 12.93
N VAL A 693 -0.32 15.12 13.46
CA VAL A 693 -0.09 16.33 12.65
C VAL A 693 1.09 16.15 11.69
N VAL A 694 2.22 15.60 12.19
CA VAL A 694 3.40 15.34 11.33
C VAL A 694 3.08 14.25 10.30
N GLY A 695 2.35 13.20 10.67
CA GLY A 695 1.92 12.13 9.76
C GLY A 695 1.04 12.66 8.63
N ILE A 696 0.06 13.52 8.95
CA ILE A 696 -0.78 14.20 7.96
C ILE A 696 0.10 15.05 7.01
N GLY A 697 1.02 15.85 7.55
CA GLY A 697 1.92 16.66 6.74
C GLY A 697 2.81 15.85 5.80
N VAL A 698 3.32 14.69 6.25
CA VAL A 698 4.08 13.75 5.41
C VAL A 698 3.18 13.12 4.33
N GLY A 699 1.97 12.72 4.69
CA GLY A 699 0.98 12.19 3.73
C GLY A 699 0.65 13.21 2.63
N MET A 700 0.43 14.49 3.00
CA MET A 700 0.23 15.57 2.03
C MET A 700 1.45 15.75 1.12
N GLY A 701 2.67 15.72 1.67
CA GLY A 701 3.90 15.83 0.88
C GLY A 701 4.08 14.67 -0.10
N LEU A 702 3.80 13.43 0.32
CA LEU A 702 3.87 12.27 -0.58
C LEU A 702 2.80 12.33 -1.68
N TYR A 703 1.59 12.77 -1.36
CA TYR A 703 0.52 12.93 -2.34
C TYR A 703 0.86 13.99 -3.40
N SER A 704 1.48 15.09 -3.01
CA SER A 704 1.87 16.18 -3.94
C SER A 704 2.94 15.76 -4.97
N MET A 705 3.60 14.61 -4.79
CA MET A 705 4.49 14.03 -5.82
C MET A 705 3.71 13.37 -6.96
N VAL A 706 2.47 12.93 -6.67
CA VAL A 706 1.63 12.19 -7.61
C VAL A 706 0.65 13.14 -8.30
N GLU A 707 0.05 14.06 -7.54
CA GLU A 707 -1.00 14.94 -8.03
C GLU A 707 -0.91 16.34 -7.38
N LYS A 708 -1.29 17.38 -8.14
CA LYS A 708 -1.30 18.77 -7.67
C LYS A 708 -2.64 19.19 -7.05
N ASP A 709 -3.64 18.33 -7.11
CA ASP A 709 -4.96 18.60 -6.54
C ASP A 709 -4.93 18.66 -5.01
N PRO A 710 -5.86 19.41 -4.38
CA PRO A 710 -5.90 19.54 -2.93
C PRO A 710 -6.23 18.20 -2.26
N VAL A 711 -5.48 17.87 -1.20
CA VAL A 711 -5.67 16.66 -0.40
C VAL A 711 -7.04 16.64 0.27
N VAL A 712 -7.76 15.53 0.14
CA VAL A 712 -9.07 15.34 0.80
C VAL A 712 -8.86 14.94 2.26
N LEU A 713 -9.25 15.83 3.18
CA LEU A 713 -9.18 15.58 4.62
C LEU A 713 -10.45 14.88 5.11
N SER A 714 -10.32 13.62 5.51
CA SER A 714 -11.40 12.83 6.08
C SER A 714 -11.44 12.94 7.62
N PRO A 715 -12.63 12.92 8.27
CA PRO A 715 -12.75 12.83 9.73
C PRO A 715 -12.03 11.61 10.34
N TRP A 716 -11.85 10.55 9.57
CA TRP A 716 -11.12 9.34 9.97
C TRP A 716 -9.64 9.58 10.31
N LEU A 717 -9.07 10.73 9.94
CA LEU A 717 -7.71 11.14 10.33
C LEU A 717 -7.52 11.22 11.86
N LEU A 718 -8.59 11.40 12.62
CA LEU A 718 -8.55 11.38 14.07
C LEU A 718 -8.49 9.97 14.67
N ALA A 719 -8.86 8.93 13.91
CA ALA A 719 -8.94 7.56 14.43
C ALA A 719 -7.61 7.04 14.98
N PRO A 720 -6.43 7.20 14.33
CA PRO A 720 -5.15 6.75 14.87
C PRO A 720 -4.80 7.44 16.19
N VAL A 721 -5.11 8.74 16.32
CA VAL A 721 -4.86 9.51 17.56
C VAL A 721 -5.73 8.98 18.70
N VAL A 722 -7.02 8.76 18.46
CA VAL A 722 -7.96 8.22 19.46
C VAL A 722 -7.56 6.80 19.87
N LEU A 723 -7.24 5.94 18.89
CA LEU A 723 -6.76 4.58 19.14
C LEU A 723 -5.43 4.58 19.90
N GLY A 724 -4.50 5.46 19.54
CA GLY A 724 -3.20 5.58 20.21
C GLY A 724 -3.36 5.96 21.68
N ILE A 725 -4.24 6.91 22.00
CA ILE A 725 -4.57 7.27 23.38
C ILE A 725 -5.21 6.09 24.12
N GLY A 726 -6.15 5.38 23.47
CA GLY A 726 -6.79 4.19 24.01
C GLY A 726 -5.78 3.08 24.36
N VAL A 727 -4.86 2.75 23.42
CA VAL A 727 -3.79 1.75 23.61
C VAL A 727 -2.85 2.16 24.76
N ALA A 728 -2.48 3.44 24.87
CA ALA A 728 -1.65 3.93 25.96
C ALA A 728 -2.34 3.80 27.33
N LEU A 729 -3.64 4.08 27.39
CA LEU A 729 -4.43 3.93 28.62
C LEU A 729 -4.59 2.45 29.02
N LEU A 730 -4.86 1.58 28.07
CA LEU A 730 -4.94 0.14 28.28
C LEU A 730 -3.60 -0.43 28.76
N GLY A 731 -2.49 -0.07 28.10
CA GLY A 731 -1.14 -0.47 28.51
C GLY A 731 -0.80 -0.01 29.93
N ALA A 732 -1.19 1.22 30.29
CA ALA A 732 -1.01 1.73 31.65
C ALA A 732 -1.88 0.98 32.68
N SER A 733 -3.06 0.46 32.30
CA SER A 733 -3.97 -0.24 33.22
C SER A 733 -3.39 -1.60 33.67
N VAL A 734 -2.51 -2.23 32.87
CA VAL A 734 -1.79 -3.47 33.21
C VAL A 734 -0.87 -3.29 34.45
N SER A 735 -0.47 -2.06 34.78
CA SER A 735 0.30 -1.75 35.99
C SER A 735 -0.50 -1.94 37.28
N THR A 736 -1.84 -1.92 37.24
CA THR A 736 -2.69 -2.01 38.44
C THR A 736 -2.55 -3.37 39.17
N PRO A 737 -2.53 -4.54 38.49
CA PRO A 737 -2.26 -5.82 39.14
C PRO A 737 -0.85 -5.90 39.77
N ALA A 738 0.15 -5.31 39.07
CA ALA A 738 1.52 -5.25 39.59
C ALA A 738 1.59 -4.45 40.89
N LEU A 739 0.84 -3.35 40.98
CA LEU A 739 0.78 -2.50 42.21
C LEU A 739 0.05 -3.22 43.34
N LYS A 740 -1.00 -4.00 43.07
CA LYS A 740 -1.68 -4.82 44.12
C LYS A 740 -0.76 -5.87 44.72
N ARG A 741 0.11 -6.49 43.90
CA ARG A 741 1.15 -7.42 44.41
C ARG A 741 2.18 -6.74 45.33
N VAL A 742 2.52 -5.46 45.09
CA VAL A 742 3.39 -4.69 45.98
C VAL A 742 2.70 -4.42 47.32
N GLN A 743 1.36 -4.32 47.33
CA GLN A 743 0.57 -4.14 48.55
C GLN A 743 0.49 -5.42 49.40
N SER A 744 0.31 -6.60 48.73
CA SER A 744 0.21 -7.89 49.44
C SER A 744 1.56 -8.39 50.02
N GLU A 745 2.68 -7.96 49.41
CA GLU A 745 4.04 -8.36 49.82
C GLU A 745 4.99 -7.17 49.89
N PRO A 746 4.79 -6.22 50.81
CA PRO A 746 5.54 -4.95 50.83
C PRO A 746 7.03 -5.12 51.17
N LEU A 747 7.43 -6.17 51.87
CA LEU A 747 8.78 -6.36 52.44
C LEU A 747 9.37 -7.76 52.21
N ALA A 748 8.70 -8.66 51.44
CA ALA A 748 9.28 -9.95 51.13
C ALA A 748 10.42 -9.78 50.11
N ASP A 749 11.59 -10.14 50.51
CA ASP A 749 12.84 -10.43 49.84
C ASP A 749 13.92 -9.34 49.88
N GLU A 750 14.84 -9.68 50.69
CA GLU A 750 16.28 -9.54 50.44
C GLU A 750 16.81 -10.73 49.65
#